data_969c980846296875b1a2a27fa2fae6dd
#
_entry.id   969c980846296875b1a2a27fa2fae6dd
#
_cell.length_a   1.000
_cell.length_b   1.000
_cell.length_c   1.000
_cell.angle_alpha   90.00
_cell.angle_beta   90.00
_cell.angle_gamma   90.00
#
_symmetry.space_group_name_H-M   'P 1'
#
loop_
_entity.id
_entity.type
_entity.pdbx_description
1 polymer ?
#
loop_
_entity_poly.entity_id
_entity_poly.type
_entity_poly.pdbx_seq_one_letter_code
_entity_poly.pdbx_strand_id
1 'polypeptide(L)'
;MTWTHLIPVAAIAIWTASPAAAAESQRFDIPAQRLDNALITLGNAAQISIGGIDQRLAGARSKAVHGRMTIAQALTTMLRGTGFTYQIVDTQTVRIVALAPRSKPVRPAPRPAVPPPRASAAAPAPAEIVVTATKQGQALDSYPGTAHIQSVGGIGLGENQGTAAFIARIPTLTSTNLGPGRNKLFVRGIADSSFSGPTQSTVGLYLGDLRLTYNAPEPDLRLYDIDRIEVIEGPQGTLYGAGALGGIVRIVPRMADNGGFHASATVGRSVTRDAEPGYDLGGMLNIPVIADRMALRVVGYNQVEGGYIDNATLGMRNTNRTRIDGARATLRVEPGDNWTIDLNAVIQNIDTRDGQYAEIDQPLRTHAANIAQPHDNDFRAAGLEIAKDWGDLKLLSSTGIVDHDLSDTFDATGYGGNPEIQIFQGHEAIRLLTHETRLSHGMPSGNSWVAGVSLVRNIDRIDRRLGPLGAPVTLAQLRNQKTEVAIFGEATQRIAPRLSGTLGGRVVFAETIGELMGGSGEDFEPKRRQIRVLPTAALSWKPTSDLLTFLRYQSGFRSGGIAITGGQINSAQRFDSDSIHNVELGVRFGSEADSARPRFSGGITAFYSIWTSIQADLIGSDGLPFTENIGRGTVYGAEINGRWHVTDHLFFDGALFINRSALTNPVEGLEEADERPLPNVARTGGRFTAAWESPLSDRLSLKLDGTVRLIGASSLGTTAPLILEHGETTQLDFSASLAARDWALTLDATNLLNVSGNSFSYGNPFTVALGKQITPLRPRTVRVALRLGF
;
A
#
# COMPACT_ATOMS: atom_id res chain seq x y z
N MET A 1 12.93 -33.28 -3.62
CA MET A 1 11.68 -34.04 -3.45
C MET A 1 10.55 -33.08 -3.67
N THR A 2 9.98 -33.15 -4.85
CA THR A 2 8.94 -32.26 -5.39
C THR A 2 7.57 -32.66 -4.86
N TRP A 3 6.90 -31.74 -4.16
CA TRP A 3 5.47 -31.86 -3.87
C TRP A 3 4.71 -30.81 -4.67
N THR A 4 4.25 -31.23 -5.84
CA THR A 4 3.26 -30.53 -6.65
C THR A 4 1.88 -30.83 -6.05
N HIS A 5 1.26 -29.91 -5.34
CA HIS A 5 -0.15 -29.95 -5.01
C HIS A 5 -0.91 -29.06 -5.96
N LEU A 6 -1.60 -29.72 -6.89
CA LEU A 6 -2.69 -29.19 -7.69
C LEU A 6 -3.82 -28.73 -6.76
N ILE A 7 -4.10 -27.42 -6.75
CA ILE A 7 -5.34 -26.86 -6.23
C ILE A 7 -6.33 -26.89 -7.39
N PRO A 8 -7.49 -27.57 -7.29
CA PRO A 8 -8.48 -27.54 -8.35
C PRO A 8 -9.13 -26.14 -8.41
N VAL A 9 -9.02 -25.51 -9.55
CA VAL A 9 -9.80 -24.32 -9.92
C VAL A 9 -11.27 -24.72 -9.89
N ALA A 10 -12.02 -24.23 -8.91
CA ALA A 10 -13.46 -24.33 -8.88
C ALA A 10 -14.01 -23.51 -10.05
N ALA A 11 -14.47 -24.20 -11.09
CA ALA A 11 -15.20 -23.60 -12.17
C ALA A 11 -16.52 -23.02 -11.62
N ILE A 12 -16.64 -21.70 -11.65
CA ILE A 12 -17.92 -21.02 -11.42
C ILE A 12 -18.80 -21.33 -12.64
N ALA A 13 -19.68 -22.29 -12.49
CA ALA A 13 -20.74 -22.54 -13.44
C ALA A 13 -21.69 -21.34 -13.44
N ILE A 14 -21.71 -20.61 -14.55
CA ILE A 14 -22.73 -19.59 -14.84
C ILE A 14 -24.04 -20.35 -15.05
N TRP A 15 -24.90 -20.27 -14.04
CA TRP A 15 -26.28 -20.73 -14.21
C TRP A 15 -27.00 -19.75 -15.14
N THR A 16 -27.16 -20.15 -16.39
CA THR A 16 -28.14 -19.55 -17.29
C THR A 16 -29.52 -19.94 -16.77
N ALA A 17 -30.34 -18.94 -16.43
CA ALA A 17 -31.73 -19.15 -16.08
C ALA A 17 -32.42 -19.89 -17.24
N SER A 18 -32.79 -21.13 -16.99
CA SER A 18 -33.72 -21.87 -17.88
C SER A 18 -35.11 -21.22 -17.84
N PRO A 19 -35.83 -21.16 -18.96
CA PRO A 19 -37.16 -20.61 -19.01
C PRO A 19 -38.10 -21.42 -18.08
N ALA A 20 -38.94 -20.70 -17.35
CA ALA A 20 -39.92 -21.26 -16.45
C ALA A 20 -40.66 -22.44 -17.10
N ALA A 21 -40.54 -23.64 -16.54
CA ALA A 21 -41.38 -24.77 -16.86
C ALA A 21 -42.85 -24.33 -16.65
N ALA A 22 -43.65 -24.50 -17.65
CA ALA A 22 -45.08 -24.20 -17.58
C ALA A 22 -45.69 -25.00 -16.43
N ALA A 23 -46.14 -24.31 -15.39
CA ALA A 23 -46.70 -24.94 -14.18
C ALA A 23 -47.92 -25.73 -14.59
N GLU A 24 -47.89 -27.06 -14.42
CA GLU A 24 -49.00 -27.93 -14.73
C GLU A 24 -50.26 -27.48 -13.97
N SER A 25 -51.38 -27.28 -14.69
CA SER A 25 -52.64 -26.93 -14.10
C SER A 25 -53.39 -28.20 -13.69
N GLN A 26 -53.75 -28.28 -12.42
CA GLN A 26 -54.56 -29.41 -11.90
C GLN A 26 -55.92 -28.91 -11.38
N ARG A 27 -56.89 -29.83 -11.17
CA ARG A 27 -58.23 -29.47 -10.71
C ARG A 27 -58.26 -29.43 -9.18
N PHE A 28 -58.63 -28.28 -8.61
CA PHE A 28 -58.86 -28.12 -7.19
C PHE A 28 -60.38 -27.96 -6.92
N ASP A 29 -60.81 -28.49 -5.77
CA ASP A 29 -62.15 -28.28 -5.22
C ASP A 29 -62.08 -28.16 -3.73
N ILE A 30 -61.68 -26.96 -3.25
CA ILE A 30 -61.44 -26.65 -1.84
C ILE A 30 -62.45 -25.59 -1.43
N PRO A 31 -63.44 -25.92 -0.52
CA PRO A 31 -64.41 -24.93 -0.07
C PRO A 31 -63.76 -23.88 0.86
N ALA A 32 -64.45 -22.73 1.03
CA ALA A 32 -64.05 -21.69 1.95
C ALA A 32 -64.11 -22.23 3.41
N GLN A 33 -62.95 -22.28 4.06
CA GLN A 33 -62.80 -22.83 5.43
C GLN A 33 -61.72 -22.05 6.22
N ARG A 34 -61.36 -22.51 7.40
CA ARG A 34 -60.19 -21.96 8.12
C ARG A 34 -58.96 -22.04 7.26
N LEU A 35 -58.15 -20.96 7.27
CA LEU A 35 -57.00 -20.86 6.33
C LEU A 35 -55.97 -21.95 6.57
N ASP A 36 -55.68 -22.32 7.81
CA ASP A 36 -54.78 -23.42 8.18
C ASP A 36 -55.25 -24.76 7.55
N ASN A 37 -56.53 -25.12 7.68
CA ASN A 37 -57.10 -26.34 7.11
C ASN A 37 -57.11 -26.30 5.57
N ALA A 38 -57.41 -25.12 5.00
CA ALA A 38 -57.43 -24.95 3.51
C ALA A 38 -56.03 -25.11 2.94
N LEU A 39 -54.99 -24.60 3.57
CA LEU A 39 -53.59 -24.76 3.17
C LEU A 39 -53.11 -26.22 3.26
N ILE A 40 -53.52 -26.95 4.34
CA ILE A 40 -53.25 -28.40 4.43
C ILE A 40 -53.92 -29.16 3.31
N THR A 41 -55.20 -28.85 3.04
CA THR A 41 -55.97 -29.50 1.97
C THR A 41 -55.31 -29.25 0.59
N LEU A 42 -54.86 -28.01 0.33
CA LEU A 42 -54.16 -27.64 -0.89
C LEU A 42 -52.82 -28.36 -1.01
N GLY A 43 -52.02 -28.39 0.09
CA GLY A 43 -50.71 -29.09 0.13
C GLY A 43 -50.86 -30.56 -0.20
N ASN A 44 -51.83 -31.24 0.40
CA ASN A 44 -52.14 -32.66 0.13
C ASN A 44 -52.63 -32.88 -1.34
N ALA A 45 -53.50 -32.03 -1.84
CA ALA A 45 -54.03 -32.12 -3.23
C ALA A 45 -52.96 -31.84 -4.28
N ALA A 46 -52.02 -30.94 -4.01
CA ALA A 46 -50.96 -30.54 -4.90
C ALA A 46 -49.64 -31.31 -4.68
N GLN A 47 -49.57 -32.17 -3.66
CA GLN A 47 -48.37 -32.90 -3.24
C GLN A 47 -47.17 -31.98 -2.97
N ILE A 48 -47.40 -30.81 -2.33
CA ILE A 48 -46.40 -29.86 -1.92
C ILE A 48 -46.42 -29.62 -0.43
N SER A 49 -45.25 -29.27 0.13
CA SER A 49 -45.11 -28.83 1.49
C SER A 49 -45.44 -27.36 1.63
N ILE A 50 -46.46 -27.02 2.43
CA ILE A 50 -46.82 -25.63 2.71
C ILE A 50 -46.43 -25.34 4.15
N GLY A 51 -45.36 -24.54 4.36
CA GLY A 51 -44.83 -24.13 5.67
C GLY A 51 -45.26 -22.70 6.03
N GLY A 52 -45.40 -22.41 7.30
CA GLY A 52 -45.65 -21.07 7.85
C GLY A 52 -46.13 -21.20 9.28
N ILE A 53 -45.30 -20.78 10.22
CA ILE A 53 -45.67 -20.82 11.67
C ILE A 53 -46.16 -19.42 12.06
N ASP A 54 -47.45 -19.14 11.81
CA ASP A 54 -48.08 -17.91 12.32
C ASP A 54 -49.46 -18.34 12.96
N GLN A 55 -49.58 -18.12 14.24
CA GLN A 55 -50.79 -18.43 15.01
C GLN A 55 -52.05 -17.74 14.45
N ARG A 56 -51.88 -16.63 13.72
CA ARG A 56 -52.98 -15.90 13.07
C ARG A 56 -53.62 -16.62 11.90
N LEU A 57 -52.93 -17.64 11.29
CA LEU A 57 -53.48 -18.48 10.21
C LEU A 57 -54.75 -19.18 10.64
N ALA A 58 -54.81 -19.67 11.90
CA ALA A 58 -56.00 -20.34 12.46
C ALA A 58 -57.22 -19.44 12.61
N GLY A 59 -57.01 -18.10 12.73
CA GLY A 59 -58.08 -17.10 12.84
C GLY A 59 -58.56 -16.54 11.51
N ALA A 60 -57.87 -16.82 10.42
CA ALA A 60 -58.21 -16.34 9.05
C ALA A 60 -59.10 -17.35 8.31
N ARG A 61 -59.98 -16.86 7.42
CA ARG A 61 -60.75 -17.71 6.52
C ARG A 61 -60.27 -17.61 5.07
N SER A 62 -60.07 -18.77 4.41
CA SER A 62 -59.73 -18.85 3.01
C SER A 62 -60.92 -18.54 2.11
N LYS A 63 -60.63 -18.07 0.88
CA LYS A 63 -61.68 -18.13 -0.19
C LYS A 63 -61.68 -19.54 -0.79
N ALA A 64 -62.83 -19.92 -1.33
CA ALA A 64 -63.00 -21.21 -2.03
C ALA A 64 -62.16 -21.20 -3.32
N VAL A 65 -61.59 -22.35 -3.64
CA VAL A 65 -60.78 -22.61 -4.84
C VAL A 65 -61.39 -23.76 -5.63
N HIS A 66 -62.03 -23.45 -6.77
CA HIS A 66 -62.69 -24.42 -7.61
C HIS A 66 -62.23 -24.30 -9.06
N GLY A 67 -61.96 -25.42 -9.74
CA GLY A 67 -61.58 -25.42 -11.13
C GLY A 67 -60.16 -25.83 -11.42
N ARG A 68 -59.76 -25.75 -12.71
CA ARG A 68 -58.43 -26.09 -13.16
C ARG A 68 -57.52 -24.85 -13.13
N MET A 69 -56.47 -24.89 -12.35
CA MET A 69 -55.54 -23.78 -12.18
C MET A 69 -54.19 -24.26 -11.74
N THR A 70 -53.18 -23.38 -11.73
CA THR A 70 -51.84 -23.66 -11.20
C THR A 70 -51.85 -23.50 -9.67
N ILE A 71 -50.90 -24.11 -8.99
CA ILE A 71 -50.72 -23.99 -7.52
C ILE A 71 -50.60 -22.51 -7.10
N ALA A 72 -49.87 -21.71 -7.88
CA ALA A 72 -49.68 -20.27 -7.65
C ALA A 72 -51.02 -19.50 -7.72
N GLN A 73 -51.86 -19.83 -8.68
CA GLN A 73 -53.20 -19.25 -8.83
C GLN A 73 -54.15 -19.69 -7.70
N ALA A 74 -54.08 -20.95 -7.26
CA ALA A 74 -54.83 -21.47 -6.13
C ALA A 74 -54.45 -20.75 -4.81
N LEU A 75 -53.15 -20.61 -4.51
CA LEU A 75 -52.62 -19.88 -3.38
C LEU A 75 -53.03 -18.41 -3.40
N THR A 76 -52.90 -17.73 -4.56
CA THR A 76 -53.28 -16.32 -4.68
C THR A 76 -54.77 -16.12 -4.40
N THR A 77 -55.63 -17.05 -4.91
CA THR A 77 -57.10 -16.98 -4.70
C THR A 77 -57.44 -17.26 -3.22
N MET A 78 -56.84 -18.26 -2.61
CA MET A 78 -57.06 -18.68 -1.24
C MET A 78 -56.63 -17.62 -0.23
N LEU A 79 -55.48 -16.94 -0.44
CA LEU A 79 -54.89 -15.94 0.47
C LEU A 79 -55.47 -14.55 0.27
N ARG A 80 -56.27 -14.29 -0.74
CA ARG A 80 -56.80 -12.92 -1.03
C ARG A 80 -57.69 -12.42 0.12
N GLY A 81 -57.25 -11.34 0.76
CA GLY A 81 -57.97 -10.69 1.86
C GLY A 81 -57.69 -11.27 3.22
N THR A 82 -56.81 -12.25 3.36
CA THR A 82 -56.47 -12.91 4.64
C THR A 82 -55.36 -12.18 5.40
N GLY A 83 -54.65 -11.23 4.78
CA GLY A 83 -53.47 -10.57 5.36
C GLY A 83 -52.19 -11.42 5.22
N PHE A 84 -52.21 -12.46 4.42
CA PHE A 84 -51.07 -13.31 4.12
C PHE A 84 -50.78 -13.35 2.63
N THR A 85 -49.53 -13.63 2.29
CA THR A 85 -49.03 -13.92 0.94
C THR A 85 -48.14 -15.16 0.98
N TYR A 86 -47.65 -15.61 -0.16
CA TYR A 86 -46.78 -16.80 -0.21
C TYR A 86 -45.46 -16.49 -0.95
N GLN A 87 -44.45 -17.27 -0.63
CA GLN A 87 -43.15 -17.28 -1.27
C GLN A 87 -42.84 -18.73 -1.69
N ILE A 88 -42.52 -18.95 -2.97
CA ILE A 88 -42.07 -20.27 -3.45
C ILE A 88 -40.61 -20.41 -3.06
N VAL A 89 -40.29 -21.42 -2.27
CA VAL A 89 -38.95 -21.72 -1.80
C VAL A 89 -38.24 -22.63 -2.81
N ASP A 90 -38.94 -23.67 -3.29
CA ASP A 90 -38.49 -24.59 -4.32
C ASP A 90 -39.71 -25.21 -5.05
N THR A 91 -39.45 -26.20 -5.93
CA THR A 91 -40.50 -26.84 -6.73
C THR A 91 -41.55 -27.61 -5.90
N GLN A 92 -41.28 -27.93 -4.66
CA GLN A 92 -42.17 -28.73 -3.77
C GLN A 92 -42.48 -28.01 -2.44
N THR A 93 -41.92 -26.81 -2.21
CA THR A 93 -42.06 -26.11 -0.93
C THR A 93 -42.54 -24.67 -1.09
N VAL A 94 -43.61 -24.32 -0.40
CA VAL A 94 -44.17 -22.95 -0.34
C VAL A 94 -44.22 -22.46 1.08
N ARG A 95 -43.83 -21.22 1.34
CA ARG A 95 -43.88 -20.57 2.65
C ARG A 95 -44.96 -19.49 2.66
N ILE A 96 -45.78 -19.49 3.68
CA ILE A 96 -46.80 -18.45 3.93
C ILE A 96 -46.17 -17.36 4.81
N VAL A 97 -46.32 -16.09 4.40
CA VAL A 97 -45.78 -14.91 5.11
C VAL A 97 -46.89 -13.88 5.33
N ALA A 98 -46.87 -13.19 6.46
CA ALA A 98 -47.83 -12.13 6.75
C ALA A 98 -47.53 -10.85 5.94
N LEU A 99 -48.55 -10.19 5.41
CA LEU A 99 -48.44 -8.85 4.81
C LEU A 99 -48.31 -7.81 5.92
N ALA A 100 -47.36 -6.88 5.75
CA ALA A 100 -47.23 -5.74 6.68
C ALA A 100 -48.53 -4.89 6.65
N PRO A 101 -49.04 -4.39 7.78
CA PRO A 101 -50.28 -3.62 7.81
C PRO A 101 -50.16 -2.34 6.98
N ARG A 102 -51.05 -2.16 6.03
CA ARG A 102 -51.19 -0.92 5.29
C ARG A 102 -51.65 0.16 6.25
N SER A 103 -50.89 1.21 6.48
CA SER A 103 -51.32 2.42 7.16
C SER A 103 -52.55 2.99 6.47
N LYS A 104 -53.62 3.25 7.26
CA LYS A 104 -54.84 3.89 6.76
C LYS A 104 -54.54 5.28 6.19
N PRO A 105 -55.16 5.68 5.07
CA PRO A 105 -55.01 7.05 4.56
C PRO A 105 -55.59 8.03 5.57
N VAL A 106 -54.73 8.91 6.04
CA VAL A 106 -55.09 10.10 6.86
C VAL A 106 -55.79 11.09 5.94
N ARG A 107 -57.02 11.52 6.32
CA ARG A 107 -57.80 12.57 5.66
C ARG A 107 -56.96 13.85 5.63
N PRO A 108 -56.88 14.58 4.48
CA PRO A 108 -56.07 15.80 4.40
C PRO A 108 -56.62 16.88 5.31
N ALA A 109 -55.80 17.34 6.24
CA ALA A 109 -56.04 18.62 6.96
C ALA A 109 -55.80 19.81 6.01
N PRO A 110 -56.41 20.99 6.24
CA PRO A 110 -56.27 22.15 5.35
C PRO A 110 -54.80 22.54 5.22
N ARG A 111 -54.32 22.79 3.98
CA ARG A 111 -52.96 23.19 3.66
C ARG A 111 -52.51 24.39 4.50
N PRO A 112 -51.47 24.21 5.33
CA PRO A 112 -50.70 25.37 5.80
C PRO A 112 -49.95 25.99 4.61
N ALA A 113 -49.73 27.29 4.64
CA ALA A 113 -48.97 28.04 3.64
C ALA A 113 -47.65 27.36 3.34
N VAL A 114 -47.27 27.26 2.05
CA VAL A 114 -46.02 26.68 1.52
C VAL A 114 -44.87 27.33 2.29
N PRO A 115 -44.08 26.56 3.06
CA PRO A 115 -42.83 27.06 3.58
C PRO A 115 -41.93 27.41 2.39
N PRO A 116 -41.08 28.44 2.49
CA PRO A 116 -40.12 28.70 1.45
C PRO A 116 -39.29 27.44 1.18
N PRO A 117 -38.82 27.24 -0.06
CA PRO A 117 -38.10 26.02 -0.41
C PRO A 117 -37.02 25.78 0.62
N ARG A 118 -37.06 24.61 1.27
CA ARG A 118 -35.95 24.16 2.14
C ARG A 118 -34.69 24.33 1.32
N ALA A 119 -33.78 25.15 1.82
CA ALA A 119 -32.44 25.22 1.32
C ALA A 119 -31.98 23.76 1.13
N SER A 120 -31.53 23.43 -0.09
CA SER A 120 -30.93 22.17 -0.42
C SER A 120 -30.07 21.75 0.76
N ALA A 121 -30.28 20.54 1.27
CA ALA A 121 -29.43 20.02 2.35
C ALA A 121 -28.00 20.37 1.98
N ALA A 122 -27.35 21.18 2.81
CA ALA A 122 -25.97 21.54 2.59
C ALA A 122 -25.22 20.23 2.34
N ALA A 123 -24.44 20.17 1.28
CA ALA A 123 -23.55 19.05 1.02
C ALA A 123 -22.83 18.73 2.34
N PRO A 124 -22.71 17.46 2.72
CA PRO A 124 -22.01 17.11 3.95
C PRO A 124 -20.68 17.85 3.96
N ALA A 125 -20.38 18.52 5.08
CA ALA A 125 -19.11 19.23 5.23
C ALA A 125 -17.98 18.28 4.83
N PRO A 126 -16.97 18.72 4.06
CA PRO A 126 -15.87 17.88 3.66
C PRO A 126 -15.26 17.28 4.93
N ALA A 127 -15.09 15.94 4.93
CA ALA A 127 -14.55 15.24 6.08
C ALA A 127 -13.14 15.76 6.35
N GLU A 128 -12.85 16.14 7.58
CA GLU A 128 -11.53 16.58 8.02
C GLU A 128 -10.48 15.52 7.66
N ILE A 129 -9.41 15.91 6.95
CA ILE A 129 -8.34 14.98 6.57
C ILE A 129 -7.51 14.66 7.81
N VAL A 130 -7.65 13.45 8.32
CA VAL A 130 -6.95 12.97 9.52
C VAL A 130 -5.71 12.18 9.12
N VAL A 131 -4.54 12.60 9.63
CA VAL A 131 -3.26 11.87 9.51
C VAL A 131 -3.22 10.81 10.59
N THR A 132 -3.56 9.57 10.24
CA THR A 132 -3.55 8.47 11.21
C THR A 132 -2.14 7.95 11.51
N ALA A 133 -1.20 8.24 10.62
CA ALA A 133 0.23 7.95 10.82
C ALA A 133 0.89 8.74 11.98
N THR A 134 0.23 9.72 12.58
CA THR A 134 0.69 10.37 13.82
C THR A 134 0.42 9.52 15.07
N LYS A 135 -0.24 8.37 14.94
CA LYS A 135 -0.69 7.49 16.05
C LYS A 135 -1.69 8.13 17.03
N GLN A 136 -2.05 9.38 16.78
CA GLN A 136 -3.03 10.16 17.57
C GLN A 136 -4.27 10.53 16.74
N GLY A 137 -4.24 10.30 15.40
CA GLY A 137 -5.30 10.72 14.51
C GLY A 137 -5.42 12.25 14.45
N GLN A 138 -4.32 12.95 14.22
CA GLN A 138 -4.29 14.41 14.17
C GLN A 138 -4.74 14.93 12.81
N ALA A 139 -5.52 16.00 12.80
CA ALA A 139 -5.90 16.70 11.57
C ALA A 139 -4.67 17.22 10.81
N LEU A 140 -4.66 17.09 9.48
CA LEU A 140 -3.55 17.52 8.64
C LEU A 140 -3.24 19.02 8.82
N ASP A 141 -4.27 19.85 8.99
CA ASP A 141 -4.14 21.31 9.16
C ASP A 141 -3.52 21.74 10.49
N SER A 142 -3.44 20.83 11.46
CA SER A 142 -2.82 21.06 12.78
C SER A 142 -1.51 20.28 12.98
N TYR A 143 -1.15 19.43 12.03
CA TYR A 143 0.09 18.64 12.12
C TYR A 143 1.32 19.51 11.84
N PRO A 144 2.28 19.66 12.79
CA PRO A 144 3.48 20.45 12.62
C PRO A 144 4.58 19.69 11.86
N GLY A 145 4.38 19.43 10.59
CA GLY A 145 5.29 18.69 9.70
C GLY A 145 4.72 18.51 8.31
N THR A 146 5.46 17.90 7.41
CA THR A 146 5.01 17.60 6.05
C THR A 146 4.41 16.19 6.01
N ALA A 147 3.17 16.11 5.54
CA ALA A 147 2.48 14.85 5.29
C ALA A 147 1.70 14.91 3.97
N HIS A 148 1.72 13.80 3.23
CA HIS A 148 0.97 13.62 1.99
C HIS A 148 -0.06 12.52 2.17
N ILE A 149 -1.30 12.78 1.75
CA ILE A 149 -2.39 11.80 1.78
C ILE A 149 -2.91 11.67 0.35
N GLN A 150 -2.85 10.45 -0.18
CA GLN A 150 -3.28 10.11 -1.54
C GLN A 150 -4.34 9.00 -1.49
N SER A 151 -5.55 9.30 -1.94
CA SER A 151 -6.61 8.29 -2.05
C SER A 151 -6.35 7.35 -3.23
N VAL A 152 -6.56 6.04 -3.03
CA VAL A 152 -6.43 5.02 -4.07
C VAL A 152 -7.76 4.86 -4.80
N GLY A 153 -7.71 4.59 -6.12
CA GLY A 153 -8.91 4.58 -6.98
C GLY A 153 -9.46 5.97 -7.31
N GLY A 154 -8.76 7.02 -6.84
CA GLY A 154 -8.99 8.41 -7.22
C GLY A 154 -8.23 8.77 -8.51
N ILE A 155 -7.97 10.08 -8.67
CA ILE A 155 -7.25 10.62 -9.82
C ILE A 155 -5.83 10.05 -9.86
N GLY A 156 -5.53 9.31 -10.92
CA GLY A 156 -4.19 8.87 -11.32
C GLY A 156 -3.47 7.86 -10.41
N LEU A 157 -4.14 7.26 -9.41
CA LEU A 157 -3.57 6.18 -8.59
C LEU A 157 -4.42 4.92 -8.77
N GLY A 158 -4.00 4.04 -9.69
CA GLY A 158 -4.70 2.79 -10.01
C GLY A 158 -4.53 1.71 -8.94
N GLU A 159 -5.55 0.91 -8.72
CA GLU A 159 -5.55 -0.20 -7.77
C GLU A 159 -4.54 -1.31 -8.14
N ASN A 160 -4.26 -1.50 -9.44
CA ASN A 160 -3.31 -2.49 -9.94
C ASN A 160 -1.83 -2.08 -9.78
N GLN A 161 -1.59 -0.85 -9.34
CA GLN A 161 -0.24 -0.32 -9.19
C GLN A 161 0.31 -0.66 -7.81
N GLY A 162 1.64 -0.68 -7.69
CA GLY A 162 2.36 -0.81 -6.45
C GLY A 162 3.04 0.49 -6.03
N THR A 163 4.19 0.37 -5.40
CA THR A 163 4.98 1.47 -4.85
C THR A 163 5.35 2.54 -5.88
N ALA A 164 5.63 2.15 -7.12
CA ALA A 164 5.96 3.09 -8.19
C ALA A 164 4.88 4.17 -8.44
N ALA A 165 3.62 3.85 -8.17
CA ALA A 165 2.51 4.77 -8.40
C ALA A 165 2.48 5.95 -7.42
N PHE A 166 2.68 5.70 -6.15
CA PHE A 166 2.70 6.80 -5.18
C PHE A 166 4.05 7.55 -5.19
N ILE A 167 5.16 6.89 -5.57
CA ILE A 167 6.41 7.57 -5.90
C ILE A 167 6.18 8.59 -7.04
N ALA A 168 5.41 8.22 -8.06
CA ALA A 168 5.07 9.13 -9.14
C ALA A 168 4.24 10.35 -8.69
N ARG A 169 3.55 10.26 -7.56
CA ARG A 169 2.65 11.32 -7.02
C ARG A 169 3.30 12.20 -5.96
N ILE A 170 4.36 11.73 -5.32
CA ILE A 170 5.05 12.45 -4.24
C ILE A 170 6.50 12.69 -4.70
N PRO A 171 6.85 13.91 -5.17
CA PRO A 171 8.15 14.16 -5.77
C PRO A 171 9.34 13.94 -4.86
N THR A 172 9.17 14.10 -3.56
CA THR A 172 10.19 13.89 -2.52
C THR A 172 10.43 12.41 -2.18
N LEU A 173 9.54 11.53 -2.64
CA LEU A 173 9.68 10.08 -2.52
C LEU A 173 10.35 9.52 -3.77
N THR A 174 11.42 8.78 -3.58
CA THR A 174 12.19 8.13 -4.64
C THR A 174 12.47 6.67 -4.29
N SER A 175 13.02 5.92 -5.24
CA SER A 175 13.44 4.54 -5.01
C SER A 175 14.69 4.20 -5.81
N THR A 176 15.21 3.00 -5.60
CA THR A 176 16.31 2.45 -6.40
C THR A 176 15.90 2.07 -7.83
N ASN A 177 14.62 2.07 -8.18
CA ASN A 177 14.09 1.75 -9.51
C ASN A 177 14.57 0.42 -10.12
N LEU A 178 14.91 -0.58 -9.29
CA LEU A 178 15.41 -1.88 -9.73
C LEU A 178 14.30 -2.79 -10.29
N GLY A 179 13.06 -2.40 -10.15
CA GLY A 179 11.88 -3.16 -10.60
C GLY A 179 10.96 -3.59 -9.46
N PRO A 180 9.82 -4.20 -9.81
CA PRO A 180 8.85 -4.66 -8.81
C PRO A 180 9.47 -5.60 -7.79
N GLY A 181 9.23 -5.35 -6.49
CA GLY A 181 9.72 -6.18 -5.39
C GLY A 181 11.23 -6.11 -5.12
N ARG A 182 11.98 -5.21 -5.80
CA ARG A 182 13.42 -5.04 -5.61
C ARG A 182 13.80 -3.66 -5.07
N ASN A 183 12.82 -2.80 -4.87
CA ASN A 183 13.08 -1.40 -4.57
C ASN A 183 13.36 -1.16 -3.10
N LYS A 184 14.23 -0.19 -2.83
CA LYS A 184 14.42 0.48 -1.56
C LYS A 184 13.86 1.90 -1.68
N LEU A 185 13.10 2.35 -0.70
CA LEU A 185 12.45 3.65 -0.71
C LEU A 185 13.29 4.69 0.00
N PHE A 186 13.22 5.93 -0.49
CA PHE A 186 13.88 7.10 0.07
C PHE A 186 12.94 8.29 0.11
N VAL A 187 13.01 9.08 1.16
CA VAL A 187 12.27 10.34 1.31
C VAL A 187 13.25 11.47 1.51
N ARG A 188 13.03 12.62 0.83
CA ARG A 188 13.86 13.83 0.93
C ARG A 188 15.35 13.61 0.66
N GLY A 189 15.69 12.58 -0.13
CA GLY A 189 17.07 12.25 -0.40
C GLY A 189 17.85 11.65 0.77
N ILE A 190 17.18 11.10 1.79
CA ILE A 190 17.82 10.26 2.81
C ILE A 190 18.03 8.87 2.19
N ALA A 191 18.99 8.82 1.27
CA ALA A 191 19.34 7.65 0.48
C ALA A 191 20.76 7.21 0.79
N ASP A 192 20.93 5.95 1.15
CA ASP A 192 22.20 5.37 1.59
C ASP A 192 22.90 4.55 0.49
N SER A 193 22.13 4.04 -0.48
CA SER A 193 22.63 3.07 -1.44
C SER A 193 21.82 3.10 -2.73
N SER A 194 22.36 2.51 -3.76
CA SER A 194 21.73 2.38 -5.07
C SER A 194 21.10 1.01 -5.31
N PHE A 195 21.22 0.12 -4.34
CA PHE A 195 20.67 -1.24 -4.38
C PHE A 195 20.29 -1.70 -2.97
N SER A 196 19.68 -2.87 -2.88
CA SER A 196 19.30 -3.48 -1.61
C SER A 196 20.42 -4.38 -1.10
N GLY A 197 20.82 -4.18 0.15
CA GLY A 197 21.78 -4.99 0.88
C GLY A 197 21.25 -5.23 2.31
N PRO A 198 22.08 -5.75 3.22
CA PRO A 198 21.67 -6.11 4.58
C PRO A 198 21.36 -4.92 5.49
N THR A 199 21.45 -3.70 4.99
CA THR A 199 21.12 -2.51 5.79
C THR A 199 19.63 -2.41 6.03
N GLN A 200 19.29 -1.85 7.19
CA GLN A 200 17.91 -1.52 7.49
C GLN A 200 17.38 -0.43 6.53
N SER A 201 16.11 -0.54 6.14
CA SER A 201 15.43 0.48 5.33
C SER A 201 15.50 1.87 5.98
N THR A 202 15.64 2.93 5.18
CA THR A 202 15.58 4.33 5.66
C THR A 202 14.16 4.86 5.77
N VAL A 203 13.19 4.16 5.19
CA VAL A 203 11.76 4.49 5.23
C VAL A 203 10.99 3.33 5.86
N GLY A 204 10.19 3.62 6.88
CA GLY A 204 9.31 2.62 7.47
C GLY A 204 8.07 2.38 6.61
N LEU A 205 7.76 1.14 6.24
CA LEU A 205 6.58 0.77 5.47
C LEU A 205 5.58 -0.01 6.33
N TYR A 206 4.30 0.41 6.30
CA TYR A 206 3.24 -0.14 7.12
C TYR A 206 1.96 -0.41 6.31
N LEU A 207 1.23 -1.48 6.68
CA LEU A 207 -0.15 -1.74 6.25
C LEU A 207 -1.06 -1.57 7.49
N GLY A 208 -1.80 -0.47 7.56
CA GLY A 208 -2.42 -0.08 8.82
C GLY A 208 -1.36 0.12 9.91
N ASP A 209 -1.46 -0.60 11.02
CA ASP A 209 -0.47 -0.60 12.11
C ASP A 209 0.51 -1.79 12.02
N LEU A 210 0.36 -2.68 11.01
CA LEU A 210 1.28 -3.78 10.74
C LEU A 210 2.55 -3.27 10.02
N ARG A 211 3.70 -3.37 10.65
CA ARG A 211 4.99 -3.08 10.00
C ARG A 211 5.32 -4.15 8.97
N LEU A 212 5.58 -3.75 7.71
CA LEU A 212 5.85 -4.67 6.62
C LEU A 212 7.34 -4.96 6.42
N THR A 213 8.21 -3.97 6.69
CA THR A 213 9.65 -4.09 6.40
C THR A 213 10.51 -3.71 7.61
N TYR A 214 11.62 -4.38 7.75
CA TYR A 214 12.75 -3.96 8.58
C TYR A 214 13.97 -3.71 7.69
N ASN A 215 14.38 -4.70 6.90
CA ASN A 215 15.37 -4.56 5.84
C ASN A 215 14.68 -4.21 4.50
N ALA A 216 15.42 -3.74 3.51
CA ALA A 216 14.99 -3.65 2.11
C ALA A 216 15.20 -5.02 1.42
N PRO A 217 14.58 -5.29 0.27
CA PRO A 217 13.65 -4.41 -0.45
C PRO A 217 12.26 -4.38 0.18
N GLU A 218 11.44 -3.47 -0.31
CA GLU A 218 10.03 -3.42 0.05
C GLU A 218 9.21 -4.46 -0.75
N PRO A 219 8.06 -4.96 -0.21
CA PRO A 219 7.28 -6.01 -0.86
C PRO A 219 6.48 -5.56 -2.09
N ASP A 220 6.45 -4.28 -2.41
CA ASP A 220 5.70 -3.69 -3.55
C ASP A 220 4.23 -4.12 -3.61
N LEU A 221 3.52 -4.07 -2.48
CA LEU A 221 2.12 -4.51 -2.38
C LEU A 221 1.24 -3.78 -3.38
N ARG A 222 0.41 -4.53 -4.12
CA ARG A 222 -0.57 -3.96 -5.03
C ARG A 222 -1.73 -3.31 -4.25
N LEU A 223 -2.23 -2.19 -4.79
CA LEU A 223 -3.14 -1.29 -4.09
C LEU A 223 -4.63 -1.66 -4.25
N TYR A 224 -4.94 -2.89 -4.66
CA TYR A 224 -6.34 -3.34 -4.71
C TYR A 224 -7.01 -3.16 -3.36
N ASP A 225 -8.16 -2.49 -3.36
CA ASP A 225 -8.98 -2.27 -2.17
C ASP A 225 -8.22 -1.55 -1.02
N ILE A 226 -7.32 -0.66 -1.37
CA ILE A 226 -6.70 0.29 -0.45
C ILE A 226 -7.55 1.56 -0.44
N ASP A 227 -7.67 2.20 0.71
CA ASP A 227 -8.37 3.47 0.87
C ASP A 227 -7.46 4.64 0.48
N ARG A 228 -6.30 4.70 1.12
CA ARG A 228 -5.33 5.77 0.91
C ARG A 228 -3.93 5.36 1.30
N ILE A 229 -2.99 6.19 0.89
CA ILE A 229 -1.58 6.13 1.32
C ILE A 229 -1.26 7.42 2.07
N GLU A 230 -0.65 7.29 3.23
CA GLU A 230 -0.16 8.40 4.05
C GLU A 230 1.37 8.35 4.05
N VAL A 231 2.01 9.45 3.69
CA VAL A 231 3.47 9.60 3.76
C VAL A 231 3.79 10.73 4.72
N ILE A 232 4.54 10.44 5.78
CA ILE A 232 5.08 11.45 6.68
C ILE A 232 6.55 11.59 6.37
N GLU A 233 6.97 12.80 6.09
CA GLU A 233 8.34 13.14 5.76
C GLU A 233 9.16 13.56 6.99
N GLY A 234 10.47 13.38 6.88
CA GLY A 234 11.42 13.60 7.96
C GLY A 234 11.45 12.47 9.00
N PRO A 235 12.46 12.42 9.87
CA PRO A 235 12.68 11.32 10.80
C PRO A 235 11.51 11.12 11.75
N GLN A 236 11.04 9.88 11.89
CA GLN A 236 9.93 9.49 12.76
C GLN A 236 10.38 8.55 13.90
N GLY A 237 11.62 8.68 14.33
CA GLY A 237 12.22 7.79 15.33
C GLY A 237 11.47 7.74 16.66
N THR A 238 10.91 8.84 17.13
CA THR A 238 10.15 8.90 18.38
C THR A 238 8.94 7.97 18.37
N LEU A 239 8.11 8.02 17.37
CA LEU A 239 6.88 7.21 17.30
C LEU A 239 7.11 5.82 16.68
N TYR A 240 8.00 5.71 15.69
CA TYR A 240 8.15 4.51 14.87
C TYR A 240 9.45 3.72 15.12
N GLY A 241 10.42 4.29 15.86
CA GLY A 241 11.68 3.61 16.19
C GLY A 241 12.66 3.55 15.03
N ALA A 242 13.43 2.47 14.98
CA ALA A 242 14.48 2.31 13.99
C ALA A 242 13.94 2.13 12.55
N GLY A 243 14.69 2.65 11.56
CA GLY A 243 14.35 2.51 10.14
C GLY A 243 13.35 3.54 9.62
N ALA A 244 13.11 4.62 10.36
CA ALA A 244 12.30 5.75 9.93
C ALA A 244 13.16 7.03 9.87
N LEU A 245 14.28 6.99 9.13
CA LEU A 245 15.22 8.10 9.01
C LEU A 245 14.70 9.18 8.03
N GLY A 246 14.21 8.77 6.88
CA GLY A 246 13.64 9.67 5.87
C GLY A 246 12.16 9.95 6.10
N GLY A 247 11.46 9.01 6.76
CA GLY A 247 10.02 9.09 6.98
C GLY A 247 9.35 7.74 7.08
N ILE A 248 8.03 7.75 6.95
CA ILE A 248 7.21 6.55 6.89
C ILE A 248 6.22 6.62 5.73
N VAL A 249 5.89 5.45 5.19
CA VAL A 249 4.78 5.22 4.26
C VAL A 249 3.79 4.27 4.92
N ARG A 250 2.55 4.70 5.07
CA ARG A 250 1.46 3.92 5.63
C ARG A 250 0.40 3.66 4.57
N ILE A 251 0.23 2.41 4.20
CA ILE A 251 -0.83 1.94 3.32
C ILE A 251 -2.05 1.65 4.20
N VAL A 252 -3.14 2.37 4.00
CA VAL A 252 -4.37 2.23 4.80
C VAL A 252 -5.37 1.38 4.02
N PRO A 253 -5.61 0.12 4.39
CA PRO A 253 -6.56 -0.74 3.70
C PRO A 253 -8.00 -0.33 4.04
N ARG A 254 -8.95 -0.66 3.14
CA ARG A 254 -10.37 -0.63 3.50
C ARG A 254 -10.66 -1.75 4.48
N MET A 255 -11.31 -1.41 5.58
CA MET A 255 -11.62 -2.36 6.64
C MET A 255 -12.85 -3.21 6.28
N ALA A 256 -12.98 -4.37 6.94
CA ALA A 256 -14.18 -5.19 6.81
C ALA A 256 -15.39 -4.45 7.39
N ASP A 257 -16.51 -4.47 6.66
CA ASP A 257 -17.76 -3.78 7.01
C ASP A 257 -18.81 -4.78 7.51
N ASN A 258 -19.28 -4.57 8.73
CA ASN A 258 -20.29 -5.40 9.37
C ASN A 258 -21.72 -5.10 8.86
N GLY A 259 -21.92 -3.96 8.17
CA GLY A 259 -23.23 -3.46 7.75
C GLY A 259 -23.78 -4.10 6.49
N GLY A 260 -22.95 -4.68 5.61
CA GLY A 260 -23.44 -5.18 4.35
C GLY A 260 -22.50 -6.09 3.56
N PHE A 261 -23.11 -6.84 2.63
CA PHE A 261 -22.36 -7.59 1.63
C PHE A 261 -21.94 -6.65 0.51
N HIS A 262 -20.66 -6.66 0.16
CA HIS A 262 -20.11 -5.92 -0.97
C HIS A 262 -19.17 -6.83 -1.76
N ALA A 263 -19.21 -6.72 -3.07
CA ALA A 263 -18.28 -7.42 -3.94
C ALA A 263 -17.80 -6.47 -5.05
N SER A 264 -16.58 -6.66 -5.52
CA SER A 264 -16.12 -5.99 -6.73
C SER A 264 -15.15 -6.87 -7.50
N ALA A 265 -15.11 -6.65 -8.81
CA ALA A 265 -14.17 -7.30 -9.71
C ALA A 265 -13.58 -6.26 -10.67
N THR A 266 -12.28 -6.36 -10.94
CA THR A 266 -11.56 -5.52 -11.90
C THR A 266 -10.87 -6.40 -12.92
N VAL A 267 -10.98 -6.04 -14.20
CA VAL A 267 -10.28 -6.70 -15.32
C VAL A 267 -9.62 -5.60 -16.14
N GLY A 268 -8.30 -5.68 -16.29
CA GLY A 268 -7.50 -4.73 -17.06
C GLY A 268 -6.64 -5.40 -18.12
N ARG A 269 -6.39 -4.69 -19.22
CA ARG A 269 -5.46 -5.04 -20.28
C ARG A 269 -4.54 -3.88 -20.57
N SER A 270 -3.24 -4.14 -20.66
CA SER A 270 -2.26 -3.14 -21.01
C SER A 270 -1.50 -3.49 -22.28
N VAL A 271 -1.18 -2.48 -23.07
CA VAL A 271 -0.34 -2.57 -24.27
C VAL A 271 0.81 -1.59 -24.09
N THR A 272 2.02 -2.10 -24.13
CA THR A 272 3.24 -1.31 -24.03
C THR A 272 3.92 -1.27 -25.40
N ARG A 273 4.44 -0.10 -25.80
CA ARG A 273 5.09 0.06 -27.09
C ARG A 273 6.34 -0.80 -27.19
N ASP A 274 6.47 -1.56 -28.29
CA ASP A 274 7.60 -2.46 -28.57
C ASP A 274 7.90 -3.44 -27.40
N ALA A 275 6.83 -4.02 -26.78
CA ALA A 275 6.92 -4.87 -25.61
C ALA A 275 5.77 -5.91 -25.60
N GLU A 276 5.84 -6.87 -24.71
CA GLU A 276 4.75 -7.81 -24.47
C GLU A 276 3.53 -7.11 -23.85
N PRO A 277 2.30 -7.51 -24.19
CA PRO A 277 1.10 -7.03 -23.52
C PRO A 277 1.02 -7.58 -22.08
N GLY A 278 0.39 -6.80 -21.20
CA GLY A 278 0.08 -7.17 -19.82
C GLY A 278 -1.41 -7.30 -19.57
N TYR A 279 -1.78 -7.82 -18.41
CA TYR A 279 -3.14 -7.84 -17.90
C TYR A 279 -3.14 -7.77 -16.37
N ASP A 280 -4.28 -7.39 -15.81
CA ASP A 280 -4.52 -7.44 -14.38
C ASP A 280 -5.96 -7.88 -14.09
N LEU A 281 -6.09 -8.69 -13.05
CA LEU A 281 -7.34 -9.18 -12.49
C LEU A 281 -7.35 -8.91 -11.02
N GLY A 282 -8.42 -8.36 -10.49
CA GLY A 282 -8.60 -8.12 -9.06
C GLY A 282 -10.03 -8.42 -8.62
N GLY A 283 -10.19 -8.86 -7.39
CA GLY A 283 -11.50 -9.11 -6.81
C GLY A 283 -11.52 -8.84 -5.31
N MET A 284 -12.66 -8.39 -4.81
CA MET A 284 -12.91 -8.16 -3.39
C MET A 284 -14.29 -8.69 -3.01
N LEU A 285 -14.34 -9.33 -1.84
CA LEU A 285 -15.58 -9.77 -1.19
C LEU A 285 -15.58 -9.27 0.26
N ASN A 286 -16.64 -8.61 0.66
CA ASN A 286 -16.95 -8.27 2.05
C ASN A 286 -18.21 -9.01 2.50
N ILE A 287 -18.07 -9.86 3.51
CA ILE A 287 -19.12 -10.77 3.98
C ILE A 287 -19.39 -10.45 5.45
N PRO A 288 -20.56 -9.90 5.82
CA PRO A 288 -20.97 -9.79 7.20
C PRO A 288 -21.31 -11.20 7.70
N VAL A 289 -20.40 -11.80 8.51
CA VAL A 289 -20.56 -13.16 9.05
C VAL A 289 -21.60 -13.15 10.19
N ILE A 290 -21.55 -12.12 11.03
CA ILE A 290 -22.55 -11.83 12.06
C ILE A 290 -22.88 -10.34 11.91
N ALA A 291 -24.14 -10.06 11.58
CA ALA A 291 -24.60 -8.68 11.38
C ALA A 291 -24.21 -7.78 12.57
N ASP A 292 -23.68 -6.60 12.28
CA ASP A 292 -23.24 -5.57 13.23
C ASP A 292 -22.13 -6.00 14.21
N ARG A 293 -21.51 -7.19 14.02
CA ARG A 293 -20.50 -7.70 14.94
C ARG A 293 -19.27 -8.31 14.30
N MET A 294 -19.42 -8.95 13.13
CA MET A 294 -18.31 -9.69 12.55
C MET A 294 -18.40 -9.70 11.04
N ALA A 295 -17.34 -9.27 10.38
CA ALA A 295 -17.22 -9.32 8.93
C ALA A 295 -15.86 -9.86 8.49
N LEU A 296 -15.87 -10.55 7.36
CA LEU A 296 -14.69 -11.01 6.63
C LEU A 296 -14.59 -10.24 5.32
N ARG A 297 -13.44 -9.62 5.08
CA ARG A 297 -13.10 -8.97 3.81
C ARG A 297 -11.92 -9.68 3.18
N VAL A 298 -12.08 -10.13 1.93
CA VAL A 298 -11.04 -10.85 1.18
C VAL A 298 -10.79 -10.13 -0.13
N VAL A 299 -9.53 -9.98 -0.48
CA VAL A 299 -9.06 -9.39 -1.74
C VAL A 299 -8.11 -10.38 -2.39
N GLY A 300 -8.23 -10.59 -3.68
CA GLY A 300 -7.30 -11.41 -4.45
C GLY A 300 -6.98 -10.73 -5.78
N TYR A 301 -5.76 -10.91 -6.28
CA TYR A 301 -5.33 -10.35 -7.55
C TYR A 301 -4.27 -11.21 -8.24
N ASN A 302 -4.26 -11.12 -9.58
CA ASN A 302 -3.26 -11.69 -10.45
C ASN A 302 -2.92 -10.65 -11.53
N GLN A 303 -1.65 -10.40 -11.75
CA GLN A 303 -1.18 -9.43 -12.71
C GLN A 303 0.02 -9.95 -13.50
N VAL A 304 0.09 -9.59 -14.76
CA VAL A 304 1.27 -9.76 -15.60
C VAL A 304 1.66 -8.42 -16.19
N GLU A 305 2.87 -7.99 -15.91
CA GLU A 305 3.53 -6.88 -16.58
C GLU A 305 4.39 -7.47 -17.71
N GLY A 306 4.06 -7.16 -18.97
CA GLY A 306 4.81 -7.63 -20.12
C GLY A 306 6.24 -7.12 -20.13
N GLY A 307 7.20 -7.95 -20.54
CA GLY A 307 8.60 -7.57 -20.68
C GLY A 307 8.81 -6.56 -21.80
N TYR A 308 9.91 -5.80 -21.73
CA TYR A 308 10.30 -4.76 -22.71
C TYR A 308 11.82 -4.62 -22.85
N ILE A 309 12.59 -5.48 -22.23
CA ILE A 309 14.06 -5.57 -22.34
C ILE A 309 14.40 -6.81 -23.14
N ASP A 310 15.33 -6.69 -24.09
CA ASP A 310 15.85 -7.78 -24.89
C ASP A 310 17.19 -8.26 -24.37
N ASN A 311 17.50 -9.56 -24.54
CA ASN A 311 18.84 -10.10 -24.29
C ASN A 311 19.46 -10.54 -25.63
N ALA A 312 20.50 -9.82 -26.05
CA ALA A 312 21.14 -10.05 -27.35
C ALA A 312 21.91 -11.37 -27.40
N THR A 313 22.62 -11.73 -26.31
CA THR A 313 23.42 -12.98 -26.27
C THR A 313 22.52 -14.21 -26.34
N LEU A 314 21.40 -14.20 -25.67
CA LEU A 314 20.46 -15.32 -25.68
C LEU A 314 19.51 -15.28 -26.87
N GLY A 315 19.51 -14.18 -27.68
CA GLY A 315 18.56 -13.99 -28.79
C GLY A 315 17.10 -13.92 -28.35
N MET A 316 16.85 -13.48 -27.12
CA MET A 316 15.52 -13.44 -26.52
C MET A 316 14.98 -12.01 -26.48
N ARG A 317 13.67 -11.87 -26.69
CA ARG A 317 12.97 -10.57 -26.61
C ARG A 317 12.09 -10.51 -25.37
N ASN A 318 11.94 -9.27 -24.86
CA ASN A 318 11.01 -8.96 -23.77
C ASN A 318 11.24 -9.84 -22.53
N THR A 319 12.50 -10.05 -22.14
CA THR A 319 12.90 -11.04 -21.14
C THR A 319 12.44 -10.70 -19.72
N ASN A 320 12.30 -9.42 -19.38
CA ASN A 320 11.99 -8.94 -18.04
C ASN A 320 10.48 -8.94 -17.70
N ARG A 321 9.74 -9.95 -18.16
CA ARG A 321 8.33 -10.13 -17.81
C ARG A 321 8.20 -10.40 -16.31
N THR A 322 7.25 -9.72 -15.66
CA THR A 322 6.96 -9.87 -14.23
C THR A 322 5.54 -10.40 -14.03
N ARG A 323 5.39 -11.41 -13.19
CA ARG A 323 4.12 -11.94 -12.71
C ARG A 323 3.95 -11.61 -11.24
N ILE A 324 2.74 -11.22 -10.84
CA ILE A 324 2.40 -10.83 -9.48
C ILE A 324 1.09 -11.49 -9.10
N ASP A 325 1.13 -12.29 -8.05
CA ASP A 325 -0.04 -12.95 -7.48
C ASP A 325 -0.16 -12.53 -6.01
N GLY A 326 -1.34 -12.18 -5.56
CA GLY A 326 -1.51 -11.80 -4.16
C GLY A 326 -2.92 -11.94 -3.63
N ALA A 327 -3.00 -12.00 -2.31
CA ALA A 327 -4.25 -12.00 -1.58
C ALA A 327 -4.10 -11.29 -0.23
N ARG A 328 -5.20 -10.69 0.23
CA ARG A 328 -5.33 -10.12 1.56
C ARG A 328 -6.67 -10.50 2.17
N ALA A 329 -6.67 -10.82 3.47
CA ALA A 329 -7.88 -11.08 4.22
C ALA A 329 -7.87 -10.27 5.52
N THR A 330 -9.03 -9.73 5.89
CA THR A 330 -9.25 -9.03 7.17
C THR A 330 -10.51 -9.58 7.81
N LEU A 331 -10.39 -10.13 9.01
CA LEU A 331 -11.52 -10.49 9.85
C LEU A 331 -11.66 -9.45 10.94
N ARG A 332 -12.77 -8.70 10.92
CA ARG A 332 -13.12 -7.72 11.95
C ARG A 332 -14.16 -8.31 12.89
N VAL A 333 -13.93 -8.16 14.19
CA VAL A 333 -14.87 -8.52 15.24
C VAL A 333 -15.11 -7.32 16.16
N GLU A 334 -16.37 -6.94 16.34
CA GLU A 334 -16.83 -5.88 17.23
C GLU A 334 -17.72 -6.49 18.31
N PRO A 335 -17.12 -6.98 19.42
CA PRO A 335 -17.87 -7.72 20.44
C PRO A 335 -18.84 -6.82 21.25
N GLY A 336 -18.76 -5.53 21.09
CA GLY A 336 -19.53 -4.52 21.82
C GLY A 336 -18.63 -3.61 22.66
N ASP A 337 -19.22 -2.64 23.36
CA ASP A 337 -18.54 -1.69 24.24
C ASP A 337 -17.33 -0.98 23.56
N ASN A 338 -17.43 -0.68 22.27
CA ASN A 338 -16.38 -0.04 21.47
C ASN A 338 -15.03 -0.82 21.45
N TRP A 339 -15.07 -2.13 21.57
CA TRP A 339 -13.94 -3.00 21.25
C TRP A 339 -13.94 -3.31 19.76
N THR A 340 -12.75 -3.27 19.15
CA THR A 340 -12.51 -3.74 17.78
C THR A 340 -11.33 -4.69 17.79
N ILE A 341 -11.49 -5.83 17.14
CA ILE A 341 -10.42 -6.83 16.96
C ILE A 341 -10.32 -7.09 15.47
N ASP A 342 -9.17 -6.79 14.88
CA ASP A 342 -8.87 -7.04 13.48
C ASP A 342 -7.76 -8.08 13.34
N LEU A 343 -8.05 -9.17 12.63
CA LEU A 343 -7.06 -10.15 12.20
C LEU A 343 -6.79 -9.98 10.72
N ASN A 344 -5.56 -9.66 10.36
CA ASN A 344 -5.12 -9.37 9.00
C ASN A 344 -4.15 -10.45 8.51
N ALA A 345 -4.24 -10.83 7.23
CA ALA A 345 -3.29 -11.70 6.56
C ALA A 345 -3.02 -11.18 5.15
N VAL A 346 -1.79 -11.25 4.72
CA VAL A 346 -1.31 -10.81 3.40
C VAL A 346 -0.35 -11.86 2.83
N ILE A 347 -0.51 -12.15 1.56
CA ILE A 347 0.45 -12.94 0.76
C ILE A 347 0.61 -12.26 -0.60
N GLN A 348 1.83 -12.11 -1.07
CA GLN A 348 2.12 -11.68 -2.43
C GLN A 348 3.41 -12.34 -2.91
N ASN A 349 3.39 -12.85 -4.14
CA ASN A 349 4.55 -13.39 -4.83
C ASN A 349 4.80 -12.56 -6.08
N ILE A 350 6.06 -12.20 -6.33
CA ILE A 350 6.51 -11.48 -7.52
C ILE A 350 7.62 -12.29 -8.17
N ASP A 351 7.37 -12.75 -9.39
CA ASP A 351 8.34 -13.49 -10.20
C ASP A 351 8.76 -12.62 -11.39
N THR A 352 10.00 -12.21 -11.48
CA THR A 352 10.58 -11.49 -12.61
C THR A 352 11.58 -12.38 -13.33
N ARG A 353 11.42 -12.55 -14.65
CA ARG A 353 12.20 -13.50 -15.43
C ARG A 353 13.65 -13.06 -15.71
N ASP A 354 13.91 -11.75 -15.76
CA ASP A 354 15.22 -11.20 -16.11
C ASP A 354 15.40 -9.79 -15.56
N GLY A 355 16.62 -9.27 -15.55
CA GLY A 355 16.97 -7.94 -15.05
C GLY A 355 16.32 -6.79 -15.81
N GLN A 356 15.98 -5.72 -15.10
CA GLN A 356 15.37 -4.52 -15.67
C GLN A 356 16.45 -3.49 -16.04
N TYR A 357 17.44 -3.84 -16.82
CA TYR A 357 18.48 -2.95 -17.28
C TYR A 357 18.82 -3.16 -18.76
N ALA A 358 19.48 -2.21 -19.35
CA ALA A 358 20.00 -2.24 -20.70
C ALA A 358 21.44 -1.71 -20.72
N GLU A 359 22.13 -1.85 -21.85
CA GLU A 359 23.48 -1.36 -22.04
C GLU A 359 23.53 -0.32 -23.17
N ILE A 360 24.28 0.76 -22.99
CA ILE A 360 24.29 1.91 -23.91
C ILE A 360 24.95 1.59 -25.26
N ASP A 361 25.80 0.57 -25.31
CA ASP A 361 26.48 0.08 -26.52
C ASP A 361 25.71 -1.05 -27.24
N GLN A 362 24.55 -1.43 -26.71
CA GLN A 362 23.60 -2.34 -27.33
C GLN A 362 22.43 -1.58 -27.99
N PRO A 363 21.61 -2.23 -28.81
CA PRO A 363 20.36 -1.66 -29.28
C PRO A 363 19.48 -1.17 -28.13
N LEU A 364 18.57 -0.25 -28.42
CA LEU A 364 17.67 0.33 -27.41
C LEU A 364 16.97 -0.74 -26.56
N ARG A 365 17.07 -0.64 -25.25
CA ARG A 365 16.50 -1.58 -24.27
C ARG A 365 17.04 -3.02 -24.40
N THR A 366 18.31 -3.17 -24.70
CA THR A 366 18.96 -4.46 -24.84
C THR A 366 20.17 -4.57 -23.90
N HIS A 367 20.37 -5.73 -23.29
CA HIS A 367 21.61 -6.12 -22.61
C HIS A 367 22.18 -7.40 -23.24
N ALA A 368 23.40 -7.75 -22.86
CA ALA A 368 24.13 -8.90 -23.44
C ALA A 368 24.58 -9.91 -22.35
N ALA A 369 23.69 -10.29 -21.43
CA ALA A 369 24.01 -11.30 -20.41
C ALA A 369 24.01 -12.72 -20.99
N ASN A 370 24.91 -13.56 -20.48
CA ASN A 370 25.05 -14.96 -20.90
C ASN A 370 24.00 -15.89 -20.27
N ILE A 371 23.32 -15.44 -19.24
CA ILE A 371 22.24 -16.18 -18.56
C ILE A 371 21.06 -15.24 -18.31
N ALA A 372 19.87 -15.81 -18.11
CA ALA A 372 18.75 -15.06 -17.54
C ALA A 372 19.03 -14.72 -16.07
N GLN A 373 18.57 -13.55 -15.63
CA GLN A 373 18.81 -12.99 -14.30
C GLN A 373 17.47 -12.80 -13.56
N PRO A 374 16.81 -13.90 -13.17
CA PRO A 374 15.51 -13.84 -12.48
C PRO A 374 15.63 -13.25 -11.08
N HIS A 375 14.50 -12.68 -10.64
CA HIS A 375 14.29 -12.21 -9.28
C HIS A 375 12.93 -12.66 -8.77
N ASP A 376 12.92 -13.21 -7.56
CA ASP A 376 11.71 -13.65 -6.86
C ASP A 376 11.57 -12.90 -5.53
N ASN A 377 10.34 -12.51 -5.19
CA ASN A 377 10.00 -11.86 -3.93
C ASN A 377 8.71 -12.49 -3.39
N ASP A 378 8.85 -13.32 -2.38
CA ASP A 378 7.77 -14.03 -1.70
C ASP A 378 7.50 -13.39 -0.35
N PHE A 379 6.38 -12.69 -0.23
CA PHE A 379 6.00 -11.94 0.96
C PHE A 379 4.77 -12.52 1.64
N ARG A 380 4.84 -12.75 2.94
CA ARG A 380 3.73 -13.20 3.79
C ARG A 380 3.73 -12.41 5.08
N ALA A 381 2.56 -11.94 5.49
CA ALA A 381 2.41 -11.23 6.76
C ALA A 381 1.07 -11.56 7.42
N ALA A 382 1.06 -11.54 8.75
CA ALA A 382 -0.15 -11.62 9.53
C ALA A 382 -0.08 -10.64 10.71
N GLY A 383 -1.22 -10.05 11.05
CA GLY A 383 -1.34 -9.07 12.13
C GLY A 383 -2.61 -9.24 12.93
N LEU A 384 -2.51 -9.04 14.24
CA LEU A 384 -3.62 -8.93 15.17
C LEU A 384 -3.61 -7.53 15.76
N GLU A 385 -4.72 -6.82 15.61
CA GLU A 385 -4.93 -5.50 16.21
C GLU A 385 -6.13 -5.56 17.15
N ILE A 386 -5.97 -5.07 18.37
CA ILE A 386 -7.01 -4.97 19.38
C ILE A 386 -7.10 -3.51 19.78
N ALA A 387 -8.25 -2.90 19.58
CA ALA A 387 -8.51 -1.51 19.93
C ALA A 387 -9.68 -1.40 20.90
N LYS A 388 -9.59 -0.43 21.79
CA LYS A 388 -10.68 -0.02 22.68
C LYS A 388 -10.80 1.49 22.64
N ASP A 389 -11.99 1.98 22.41
CA ASP A 389 -12.33 3.41 22.42
C ASP A 389 -13.18 3.74 23.64
N TRP A 390 -12.66 4.63 24.54
CA TRP A 390 -13.39 5.18 25.69
C TRP A 390 -13.81 6.64 25.43
N GLY A 391 -13.85 7.08 24.16
CA GLY A 391 -14.10 8.46 23.77
C GLY A 391 -12.77 9.23 23.64
N ASP A 392 -12.40 9.98 24.66
CA ASP A 392 -11.16 10.77 24.61
C ASP A 392 -9.88 9.91 24.78
N LEU A 393 -10.00 8.72 25.36
CA LEU A 393 -8.89 7.78 25.58
C LEU A 393 -9.07 6.55 24.68
N LYS A 394 -7.99 6.21 23.95
CA LYS A 394 -7.96 5.05 23.06
C LYS A 394 -6.79 4.15 23.37
N LEU A 395 -7.06 2.87 23.50
CA LEU A 395 -6.05 1.81 23.57
C LEU A 395 -5.92 1.16 22.19
N LEU A 396 -4.70 0.92 21.76
CA LEU A 396 -4.42 0.05 20.62
C LEU A 396 -3.26 -0.86 20.94
N SER A 397 -3.44 -2.16 20.67
CA SER A 397 -2.40 -3.19 20.75
C SER A 397 -2.31 -3.90 19.42
N SER A 398 -1.16 -3.84 18.76
CA SER A 398 -0.90 -4.44 17.45
C SER A 398 0.27 -5.42 17.55
N THR A 399 0.08 -6.63 17.04
CA THR A 399 1.13 -7.67 16.92
C THR A 399 1.20 -8.12 15.47
N GLY A 400 2.38 -8.15 14.90
CA GLY A 400 2.60 -8.52 13.51
C GLY A 400 3.76 -9.52 13.36
N ILE A 401 3.60 -10.42 12.41
CA ILE A 401 4.64 -11.33 11.93
C ILE A 401 4.79 -11.18 10.42
N VAL A 402 6.02 -11.18 9.93
CA VAL A 402 6.35 -11.16 8.50
C VAL A 402 7.37 -12.26 8.22
N ASP A 403 7.17 -12.95 7.11
CA ASP A 403 8.11 -13.90 6.49
C ASP A 403 8.29 -13.42 5.04
N HIS A 404 9.54 -13.08 4.68
CA HIS A 404 9.85 -12.46 3.40
C HIS A 404 11.08 -13.12 2.83
N ASP A 405 10.91 -13.89 1.74
CA ASP A 405 11.95 -14.61 1.04
C ASP A 405 12.27 -13.94 -0.30
N LEU A 406 13.55 -13.72 -0.58
CA LEU A 406 14.06 -13.02 -1.74
C LEU A 406 15.12 -13.87 -2.43
N SER A 407 15.11 -13.92 -3.75
CA SER A 407 16.12 -14.58 -4.56
C SER A 407 16.54 -13.69 -5.73
N ASP A 408 17.83 -13.50 -5.89
CA ASP A 408 18.45 -12.78 -7.00
C ASP A 408 19.44 -13.67 -7.74
N THR A 409 19.43 -13.60 -9.06
CA THR A 409 20.44 -14.23 -9.90
C THR A 409 21.09 -13.19 -10.81
N PHE A 410 22.43 -13.23 -10.90
CA PHE A 410 23.19 -12.36 -11.80
C PHE A 410 24.18 -13.15 -12.63
N ASP A 411 24.44 -12.69 -13.85
CA ASP A 411 25.53 -13.12 -14.68
C ASP A 411 26.85 -12.58 -14.13
N ALA A 412 27.66 -13.46 -13.58
CA ALA A 412 28.98 -13.13 -13.03
C ALA A 412 30.12 -13.55 -13.96
N THR A 413 29.83 -13.76 -15.26
CA THR A 413 30.87 -14.12 -16.26
C THR A 413 31.98 -13.08 -16.29
N GLY A 414 33.22 -13.53 -16.24
CA GLY A 414 34.40 -12.66 -16.13
C GLY A 414 34.85 -12.38 -14.70
N TYR A 415 34.13 -12.77 -13.70
CA TYR A 415 34.54 -12.62 -12.30
C TYR A 415 35.91 -13.34 -12.07
N GLY A 416 36.83 -12.63 -11.40
CA GLY A 416 38.18 -13.12 -11.15
C GLY A 416 39.02 -13.37 -12.42
N GLY A 417 38.63 -12.79 -13.56
CA GLY A 417 39.31 -12.98 -14.85
C GLY A 417 38.98 -14.31 -15.52
N ASN A 418 38.03 -15.09 -15.00
CA ASN A 418 37.64 -16.37 -15.59
C ASN A 418 36.64 -16.13 -16.75
N PRO A 419 36.94 -16.56 -18.00
CA PRO A 419 36.08 -16.36 -19.16
C PRO A 419 34.87 -17.34 -19.20
N GLU A 420 34.84 -18.36 -18.35
CA GLU A 420 33.72 -19.29 -18.29
C GLU A 420 32.45 -18.60 -17.77
N ILE A 421 31.28 -19.12 -18.18
CA ILE A 421 29.99 -18.63 -17.69
C ILE A 421 29.90 -18.91 -16.20
N GLN A 422 29.78 -17.84 -15.41
CA GLN A 422 29.62 -17.90 -13.97
C GLN A 422 28.28 -17.30 -13.56
N ILE A 423 27.72 -17.82 -12.48
CA ILE A 423 26.48 -17.39 -11.89
C ILE A 423 26.70 -16.90 -10.46
N PHE A 424 26.12 -15.77 -10.11
CA PHE A 424 25.95 -15.35 -8.72
C PHE A 424 24.48 -15.54 -8.33
N GLN A 425 24.28 -16.16 -7.18
CA GLN A 425 22.96 -16.36 -6.57
C GLN A 425 22.95 -15.77 -5.16
N GLY A 426 22.02 -14.87 -4.90
CA GLY A 426 21.70 -14.34 -3.59
C GLY A 426 20.36 -14.88 -3.12
N HIS A 427 20.29 -15.33 -1.88
CA HIS A 427 19.04 -15.66 -1.21
C HIS A 427 19.01 -14.96 0.16
N GLU A 428 17.93 -14.26 0.45
CA GLU A 428 17.72 -13.56 1.71
C GLU A 428 16.36 -13.97 2.30
N ALA A 429 16.36 -14.38 3.58
CA ALA A 429 15.17 -14.77 4.30
C ALA A 429 15.02 -13.91 5.56
N ILE A 430 13.99 -13.07 5.58
CA ILE A 430 13.70 -12.10 6.63
C ILE A 430 12.51 -12.59 7.44
N ARG A 431 12.67 -12.70 8.76
CA ARG A 431 11.56 -12.93 9.70
C ARG A 431 11.45 -11.78 10.67
N LEU A 432 10.32 -11.10 10.66
CA LEU A 432 10.05 -9.94 11.49
C LEU A 432 8.87 -10.24 12.43
N LEU A 433 9.09 -10.04 13.73
CA LEU A 433 8.04 -9.99 14.76
C LEU A 433 7.98 -8.56 15.31
N THR A 434 6.80 -7.99 15.35
CA THR A 434 6.55 -6.67 15.92
C THR A 434 5.40 -6.74 16.93
N HIS A 435 5.51 -5.97 17.99
CA HIS A 435 4.43 -5.74 18.94
C HIS A 435 4.48 -4.29 19.42
N GLU A 436 3.33 -3.64 19.47
CA GLU A 436 3.19 -2.31 20.03
C GLU A 436 1.87 -2.23 20.81
N THR A 437 1.92 -1.70 22.02
CA THR A 437 0.74 -1.32 22.78
C THR A 437 0.86 0.16 23.14
N ARG A 438 -0.17 0.95 22.79
CA ARG A 438 -0.20 2.38 23.04
C ARG A 438 -1.56 2.84 23.57
N LEU A 439 -1.49 3.86 24.41
CA LEU A 439 -2.62 4.67 24.83
C LEU A 439 -2.50 6.04 24.18
N SER A 440 -3.57 6.56 23.65
CA SER A 440 -3.63 7.93 23.12
C SER A 440 -4.85 8.65 23.65
N HIS A 441 -4.68 9.95 23.85
CA HIS A 441 -5.72 10.84 24.34
C HIS A 441 -5.74 12.12 23.52
N GLY A 442 -6.93 12.53 23.11
CA GLY A 442 -7.15 13.75 22.36
C GLY A 442 -8.31 14.54 22.96
N MET A 443 -8.12 15.82 23.17
CA MET A 443 -9.17 16.73 23.66
C MET A 443 -9.61 17.69 22.55
N PRO A 444 -10.89 18.12 22.53
CA PRO A 444 -11.36 19.18 21.64
C PRO A 444 -10.59 20.49 21.82
N SER A 445 -9.95 20.70 22.97
CA SER A 445 -9.07 21.83 23.23
C SER A 445 -7.81 21.89 22.38
N GLY A 446 -7.49 20.80 21.67
CA GLY A 446 -6.27 20.61 20.89
C GLY A 446 -5.09 20.06 21.69
N ASN A 447 -5.27 19.72 22.97
CA ASN A 447 -4.29 18.98 23.75
C ASN A 447 -4.41 17.50 23.43
N SER A 448 -3.27 16.84 23.24
CA SER A 448 -3.22 15.41 22.94
C SER A 448 -1.94 14.79 23.46
N TRP A 449 -1.97 13.48 23.69
CA TRP A 449 -0.76 12.72 23.99
C TRP A 449 -0.92 11.27 23.54
N VAL A 450 0.22 10.65 23.27
CA VAL A 450 0.34 9.21 23.07
C VAL A 450 1.51 8.70 23.91
N ALA A 451 1.34 7.53 24.51
CA ALA A 451 2.41 6.81 25.21
C ALA A 451 2.28 5.31 24.93
N GLY A 452 3.41 4.63 24.81
CA GLY A 452 3.37 3.21 24.49
C GLY A 452 4.70 2.49 24.70
N VAL A 453 4.61 1.17 24.51
CA VAL A 453 5.73 0.24 24.53
C VAL A 453 5.76 -0.51 23.20
N SER A 454 6.95 -0.88 22.74
CA SER A 454 7.10 -1.67 21.52
C SER A 454 8.23 -2.67 21.64
N LEU A 455 8.06 -3.79 20.91
CA LEU A 455 9.04 -4.85 20.67
C LEU A 455 9.18 -5.05 19.17
N VAL A 456 10.42 -5.12 18.69
CA VAL A 456 10.76 -5.54 17.33
C VAL A 456 11.81 -6.62 17.42
N ARG A 457 11.61 -7.73 16.72
CA ARG A 457 12.62 -8.77 16.53
C ARG A 457 12.72 -9.11 15.06
N ASN A 458 13.86 -8.83 14.46
CA ASN A 458 14.16 -9.14 13.07
C ASN A 458 15.26 -10.19 13.00
N ILE A 459 15.08 -11.20 12.19
CA ILE A 459 16.08 -12.23 11.84
C ILE A 459 16.22 -12.20 10.34
N ASP A 460 17.43 -11.89 9.90
CA ASP A 460 17.82 -11.81 8.51
C ASP A 460 18.91 -12.88 8.24
N ARG A 461 18.69 -13.73 7.23
CA ARG A 461 19.62 -14.76 6.78
C ARG A 461 19.96 -14.51 5.32
N ILE A 462 21.23 -14.40 5.04
CA ILE A 462 21.76 -14.16 3.70
C ILE A 462 22.63 -15.35 3.30
N ASP A 463 22.33 -15.98 2.16
CA ASP A 463 23.14 -17.01 1.51
C ASP A 463 23.58 -16.47 0.15
N ARG A 464 24.89 -16.44 -0.11
CA ARG A 464 25.45 -16.03 -1.40
C ARG A 464 26.29 -17.15 -1.98
N ARG A 465 26.07 -17.44 -3.25
CA ARG A 465 26.81 -18.46 -4.02
C ARG A 465 27.37 -17.86 -5.30
N LEU A 466 28.56 -18.29 -5.69
CA LEU A 466 29.23 -17.82 -6.89
C LEU A 466 30.03 -18.95 -7.52
N GLY A 467 30.04 -19.03 -8.82
CA GLY A 467 30.87 -20.03 -9.54
C GLY A 467 30.25 -20.47 -10.85
N PRO A 468 30.75 -21.58 -11.43
CA PRO A 468 30.28 -22.10 -12.70
C PRO A 468 28.77 -22.37 -12.72
N LEU A 469 28.13 -22.14 -13.86
CA LEU A 469 26.74 -22.47 -14.09
C LEU A 469 26.48 -23.96 -13.80
N GLY A 470 25.63 -24.24 -12.81
CA GLY A 470 25.31 -25.63 -12.38
C GLY A 470 26.09 -26.14 -11.18
N ALA A 471 27.17 -25.48 -10.75
CA ALA A 471 27.96 -25.87 -9.58
C ALA A 471 28.50 -24.64 -8.80
N PRO A 472 27.68 -23.63 -8.48
CA PRO A 472 28.15 -22.49 -7.70
C PRO A 472 28.48 -22.94 -6.27
N VAL A 473 29.55 -22.40 -5.73
CA VAL A 473 30.00 -22.67 -4.35
C VAL A 473 29.49 -21.58 -3.40
N THR A 474 29.33 -21.91 -2.13
CA THR A 474 28.97 -20.96 -1.11
C THR A 474 30.07 -19.92 -0.95
N LEU A 475 29.72 -18.64 -1.18
CA LEU A 475 30.60 -17.51 -0.99
C LEU A 475 30.53 -17.00 0.46
N ALA A 476 29.32 -16.88 1.02
CA ALA A 476 29.13 -16.52 2.42
C ALA A 476 27.69 -16.83 2.88
N GLN A 477 27.56 -17.14 4.15
CA GLN A 477 26.28 -17.29 4.83
C GLN A 477 26.29 -16.48 6.13
N LEU A 478 25.36 -15.53 6.23
CA LEU A 478 25.21 -14.63 7.37
C LEU A 478 23.86 -14.80 8.04
N ARG A 479 23.83 -14.58 9.35
CA ARG A 479 22.62 -14.41 10.11
C ARG A 479 22.75 -13.18 11.01
N ASN A 480 21.89 -12.20 10.80
CA ASN A 480 21.71 -11.02 11.66
C ASN A 480 20.43 -11.17 12.46
N GLN A 481 20.49 -11.06 13.77
CA GLN A 481 19.33 -10.95 14.63
C GLN A 481 19.38 -9.63 15.36
N LYS A 482 18.30 -8.85 15.25
CA LYS A 482 18.13 -7.56 15.92
C LYS A 482 16.89 -7.63 16.80
N THR A 483 17.03 -7.23 18.06
CA THR A 483 15.92 -7.17 19.03
C THR A 483 15.90 -5.78 19.66
N GLU A 484 14.76 -5.11 19.56
CA GLU A 484 14.57 -3.77 20.09
C GLU A 484 13.35 -3.76 21.02
N VAL A 485 13.54 -3.25 22.24
CA VAL A 485 12.46 -2.97 23.19
C VAL A 485 12.50 -1.48 23.48
N ALA A 486 11.35 -0.82 23.44
CA ALA A 486 11.30 0.60 23.64
C ALA A 486 10.07 1.07 24.41
N ILE A 487 10.23 2.17 25.12
CA ILE A 487 9.15 3.00 25.63
C ILE A 487 9.18 4.33 24.89
N PHE A 488 8.01 4.88 24.58
CA PHE A 488 7.89 6.13 23.84
C PHE A 488 6.68 6.94 24.28
N GLY A 489 6.72 8.22 24.01
CA GLY A 489 5.58 9.11 24.19
C GLY A 489 5.80 10.44 23.50
N GLU A 490 4.70 11.09 23.16
CA GLU A 490 4.65 12.44 22.58
C GLU A 490 3.41 13.15 23.13
N ALA A 491 3.55 14.41 23.52
CA ALA A 491 2.45 15.22 23.99
C ALA A 491 2.46 16.59 23.31
N THR A 492 1.28 17.02 22.88
CA THR A 492 1.01 18.36 22.33
C THR A 492 0.16 19.13 23.33
N GLN A 493 0.64 20.29 23.74
CA GLN A 493 -0.03 21.17 24.68
C GLN A 493 -0.27 22.53 24.05
N ARG A 494 -1.48 23.05 24.15
CA ARG A 494 -1.78 24.43 23.83
C ARG A 494 -1.16 25.35 24.90
N ILE A 495 -0.15 26.15 24.50
CA ILE A 495 0.57 27.10 25.35
C ILE A 495 -0.18 28.44 25.43
N ALA A 496 -0.76 28.86 24.30
CA ALA A 496 -1.56 30.06 24.15
C ALA A 496 -2.67 29.83 23.13
N PRO A 497 -3.68 30.72 22.98
CA PRO A 497 -4.82 30.49 22.08
C PRO A 497 -4.50 30.09 20.66
N ARG A 498 -3.33 30.43 20.14
CA ARG A 498 -2.87 30.17 18.77
C ARG A 498 -1.50 29.49 18.70
N LEU A 499 -0.95 29.10 19.83
CA LEU A 499 0.39 28.54 19.97
C LEU A 499 0.30 27.21 20.69
N SER A 500 0.84 26.18 20.09
CA SER A 500 0.97 24.82 20.67
C SER A 500 2.41 24.37 20.64
N GLY A 501 2.82 23.67 21.67
CA GLY A 501 4.12 23.01 21.76
C GLY A 501 3.95 21.50 21.80
N THR A 502 4.81 20.78 21.11
CA THR A 502 4.89 19.31 21.12
C THR A 502 6.25 18.91 21.66
N LEU A 503 6.27 17.97 22.59
CA LEU A 503 7.48 17.33 23.10
C LEU A 503 7.28 15.82 23.13
N GLY A 504 8.29 15.08 22.71
CA GLY A 504 8.26 13.63 22.72
C GLY A 504 9.64 13.02 22.84
N GLY A 505 9.66 11.73 23.12
CA GLY A 505 10.88 10.96 23.20
C GLY A 505 10.62 9.46 23.15
N ARG A 506 11.65 8.74 22.74
CA ARG A 506 11.70 7.28 22.74
C ARG A 506 13.02 6.82 23.33
N VAL A 507 12.99 5.87 24.22
CA VAL A 507 14.17 5.17 24.73
C VAL A 507 14.13 3.76 24.19
N VAL A 508 15.17 3.37 23.45
CA VAL A 508 15.31 2.06 22.81
C VAL A 508 16.47 1.31 23.43
N PHE A 509 16.20 0.08 23.83
CA PHE A 509 17.19 -0.93 24.19
C PHE A 509 17.32 -1.88 23.01
N ALA A 510 18.44 -1.83 22.30
CA ALA A 510 18.68 -2.63 21.10
C ALA A 510 19.80 -3.64 21.36
N GLU A 511 19.55 -4.88 20.96
CA GLU A 511 20.54 -5.97 20.92
C GLU A 511 20.68 -6.47 19.48
N THR A 512 21.91 -6.51 18.97
CA THR A 512 22.24 -7.10 17.67
C THR A 512 23.15 -8.31 17.90
N ILE A 513 22.82 -9.42 17.27
CA ILE A 513 23.63 -10.65 17.23
C ILE A 513 23.90 -10.96 15.76
N GLY A 514 25.17 -11.07 15.38
CA GLY A 514 25.61 -11.43 14.04
C GLY A 514 26.38 -12.77 14.07
N GLU A 515 26.08 -13.65 13.14
CA GLU A 515 26.74 -14.97 13.01
C GLU A 515 27.16 -15.16 11.55
N LEU A 516 28.44 -15.52 11.34
CA LEU A 516 28.94 -16.00 10.06
C LEU A 516 28.91 -17.53 10.09
N MET A 517 28.15 -18.17 9.21
CA MET A 517 28.00 -19.61 9.18
C MET A 517 29.12 -20.22 8.30
N GLY A 518 29.91 -21.14 8.87
CA GLY A 518 30.99 -21.83 8.15
C GLY A 518 32.32 -21.07 8.03
N GLY A 519 32.46 -19.90 8.68
CA GLY A 519 33.71 -19.12 8.70
C GLY A 519 34.50 -19.29 10.00
N SER A 520 35.82 -19.18 9.92
CA SER A 520 36.74 -19.13 11.08
C SER A 520 36.88 -17.68 11.57
N GLY A 521 35.78 -17.08 12.12
CA GLY A 521 35.86 -15.74 12.70
C GLY A 521 36.27 -15.80 14.17
N GLU A 522 37.57 -15.95 14.47
CA GLU A 522 38.06 -15.95 15.86
C GLU A 522 38.00 -14.60 16.59
N ASP A 523 37.85 -13.46 15.88
CA ASP A 523 37.87 -12.11 16.44
C ASP A 523 36.50 -11.38 16.45
N PHE A 524 35.40 -12.10 16.29
CA PHE A 524 34.11 -11.51 16.11
C PHE A 524 33.28 -11.55 17.41
N GLU A 525 33.09 -10.40 18.11
CA GLU A 525 32.07 -10.30 19.16
C GLU A 525 30.68 -10.35 18.53
N PRO A 526 29.96 -11.48 18.62
CA PRO A 526 28.70 -11.69 17.91
C PRO A 526 27.56 -10.82 18.46
N LYS A 527 27.74 -10.17 19.61
CA LYS A 527 26.68 -9.52 20.37
C LYS A 527 27.01 -8.08 20.73
N ARG A 528 26.11 -7.17 20.38
CA ARG A 528 26.18 -5.76 20.73
C ARG A 528 24.89 -5.30 21.40
N ARG A 529 25.02 -4.51 22.46
CA ARG A 529 23.91 -3.85 23.15
C ARG A 529 24.10 -2.35 23.09
N GLN A 530 22.99 -1.62 22.89
CA GLN A 530 23.02 -0.16 22.87
C GLN A 530 21.71 0.41 23.42
N ILE A 531 21.82 1.59 23.98
CA ILE A 531 20.67 2.42 24.37
C ILE A 531 20.65 3.64 23.46
N ARG A 532 19.50 3.98 22.92
CA ARG A 532 19.27 5.15 22.08
C ARG A 532 18.11 5.97 22.62
N VAL A 533 18.30 7.28 22.61
CA VAL A 533 17.25 8.25 22.97
C VAL A 533 16.94 9.07 21.74
N LEU A 534 15.65 9.10 21.35
CA LEU A 534 15.16 9.73 20.12
C LEU A 534 14.17 10.83 20.49
N PRO A 535 14.63 12.08 20.70
CA PRO A 535 13.77 13.20 21.03
C PRO A 535 13.08 13.77 19.79
N THR A 536 11.90 14.37 20.03
CA THR A 536 11.21 15.27 19.09
C THR A 536 10.70 16.49 19.85
N ALA A 537 10.68 17.64 19.17
CA ALA A 537 10.09 18.86 19.68
C ALA A 537 9.48 19.66 18.51
N ALA A 538 8.32 20.27 18.72
CA ALA A 538 7.75 21.18 17.73
C ALA A 538 7.08 22.38 18.42
N LEU A 539 7.09 23.49 17.71
CA LEU A 539 6.32 24.66 18.02
C LEU A 539 5.44 24.99 16.82
N SER A 540 4.14 25.09 17.01
CA SER A 540 3.18 25.41 15.97
C SER A 540 2.37 26.64 16.35
N TRP A 541 2.29 27.58 15.41
CA TRP A 541 1.57 28.84 15.55
C TRP A 541 0.52 28.98 14.45
N LYS A 542 -0.75 29.15 14.85
CA LYS A 542 -1.89 29.39 13.96
C LYS A 542 -2.38 30.83 14.09
N PRO A 543 -1.79 31.80 13.38
CA PRO A 543 -2.22 33.20 13.46
C PRO A 543 -3.66 33.39 12.99
N THR A 544 -4.13 32.59 12.03
CA THR A 544 -5.51 32.49 11.58
C THR A 544 -5.95 31.03 11.54
N SER A 545 -7.24 30.73 11.30
CA SER A 545 -7.73 29.36 11.07
C SER A 545 -7.02 28.68 9.90
N ASP A 546 -6.66 29.43 8.86
CA ASP A 546 -6.18 28.94 7.57
C ASP A 546 -4.66 28.97 7.41
N LEU A 547 -3.93 29.44 8.44
CA LEU A 547 -2.48 29.56 8.37
C LEU A 547 -1.82 28.87 9.57
N LEU A 548 -1.00 27.88 9.28
CA LEU A 548 -0.14 27.19 10.25
C LEU A 548 1.32 27.48 9.92
N THR A 549 2.08 27.94 10.90
CA THR A 549 3.55 28.01 10.85
C THR A 549 4.10 27.08 11.90
N PHE A 550 5.15 26.33 11.57
CA PHE A 550 5.76 25.40 12.52
C PHE A 550 7.29 25.38 12.42
N LEU A 551 7.91 25.11 13.54
CA LEU A 551 9.32 24.74 13.67
C LEU A 551 9.35 23.39 14.36
N ARG A 552 10.04 22.40 13.78
CA ARG A 552 10.10 21.03 14.30
C ARG A 552 11.53 20.50 14.29
N TYR A 553 11.90 19.84 15.38
CA TYR A 553 13.09 19.02 15.47
C TYR A 553 12.71 17.56 15.62
N GLN A 554 13.40 16.67 14.92
CA GLN A 554 13.16 15.24 14.91
C GLN A 554 14.48 14.47 14.84
N SER A 555 14.49 13.24 15.39
CA SER A 555 15.62 12.34 15.32
C SER A 555 15.21 10.93 14.89
N GLY A 556 16.17 10.20 14.32
CA GLY A 556 16.01 8.82 13.90
C GLY A 556 17.32 8.06 13.98
N PHE A 557 17.26 6.73 13.92
CA PHE A 557 18.45 5.86 13.91
C PHE A 557 18.18 4.56 13.19
N ARG A 558 19.23 3.86 12.78
CA ARG A 558 19.19 2.44 12.40
C ARG A 558 20.21 1.67 13.22
N SER A 559 19.88 0.43 13.56
CA SER A 559 20.79 -0.48 14.28
C SER A 559 21.91 -0.97 13.35
N GLY A 560 23.13 -1.05 13.85
CA GLY A 560 24.25 -1.68 13.15
C GLY A 560 24.08 -3.18 12.98
N GLY A 561 25.02 -3.83 12.35
CA GLY A 561 25.00 -5.27 12.07
C GLY A 561 26.35 -5.81 11.64
N ILE A 562 26.30 -6.97 11.01
CA ILE A 562 27.42 -7.53 10.26
C ILE A 562 27.05 -7.67 8.78
N ALA A 563 28.04 -7.51 7.94
CA ALA A 563 27.91 -7.68 6.49
C ALA A 563 29.11 -8.47 5.96
N ILE A 564 28.97 -9.02 4.76
CA ILE A 564 30.08 -9.68 4.05
C ILE A 564 31.11 -8.62 3.68
N THR A 565 32.38 -8.91 3.90
CA THR A 565 33.50 -8.06 3.48
C THR A 565 33.67 -8.16 1.97
N GLY A 566 33.86 -7.06 1.26
CA GLY A 566 34.13 -7.06 -0.17
C GLY A 566 35.40 -7.85 -0.50
N GLY A 567 35.36 -8.68 -1.57
CA GLY A 567 36.53 -9.38 -2.12
C GLY A 567 37.05 -10.56 -1.32
N GLN A 568 36.43 -10.96 -0.20
CA GLN A 568 36.90 -12.11 0.62
C GLN A 568 35.81 -13.14 0.83
N ILE A 569 36.15 -14.40 0.61
CA ILE A 569 35.26 -15.55 0.85
C ILE A 569 35.15 -15.79 2.36
N ASN A 570 33.93 -16.01 2.87
CA ASN A 570 33.65 -16.29 4.29
C ASN A 570 34.22 -15.27 5.27
N SER A 571 34.29 -14.00 4.87
CA SER A 571 34.70 -12.90 5.72
C SER A 571 33.52 -11.95 5.97
N ALA A 572 33.38 -11.50 7.21
CA ALA A 572 32.37 -10.56 7.59
C ALA A 572 32.97 -9.39 8.37
N GLN A 573 32.46 -8.22 8.16
CA GLN A 573 32.81 -7.01 8.90
C GLN A 573 31.59 -6.45 9.64
N ARG A 574 31.87 -5.69 10.66
CA ARG A 574 30.89 -4.99 11.46
C ARG A 574 30.64 -3.60 10.87
N PHE A 575 29.37 -3.19 10.84
CA PHE A 575 29.02 -1.80 10.62
C PHE A 575 28.24 -1.23 11.83
N ASP A 576 28.50 0.02 12.12
CA ASP A 576 27.94 0.74 13.28
C ASP A 576 26.53 1.26 13.00
N SER A 577 25.77 1.54 14.08
CA SER A 577 24.48 2.23 13.98
C SER A 577 24.66 3.67 13.49
N ASP A 578 23.78 4.10 12.62
CA ASP A 578 23.71 5.49 12.16
C ASP A 578 22.58 6.27 12.86
N SER A 579 22.65 7.60 12.81
CA SER A 579 21.61 8.46 13.35
C SER A 579 21.47 9.75 12.55
N ILE A 580 20.23 10.26 12.50
CA ILE A 580 19.88 11.50 11.80
C ILE A 580 19.20 12.47 12.76
N HIS A 581 19.53 13.75 12.60
CA HIS A 581 18.91 14.88 13.28
C HIS A 581 18.41 15.86 12.24
N ASN A 582 17.14 16.23 12.32
CA ASN A 582 16.47 17.05 11.32
C ASN A 582 15.77 18.24 11.99
N VAL A 583 15.90 19.42 11.39
CA VAL A 583 15.14 20.62 11.75
C VAL A 583 14.33 21.05 10.54
N GLU A 584 13.06 21.35 10.75
CA GLU A 584 12.12 21.81 9.73
C GLU A 584 11.48 23.13 10.12
N LEU A 585 11.36 24.04 9.17
CA LEU A 585 10.55 25.24 9.26
C LEU A 585 9.54 25.21 8.12
N GLY A 586 8.26 25.32 8.46
CA GLY A 586 7.21 25.24 7.44
C GLY A 586 6.06 26.21 7.66
N VAL A 587 5.39 26.51 6.56
CA VAL A 587 4.13 27.27 6.51
C VAL A 587 3.13 26.48 5.70
N ARG A 588 1.91 26.34 6.22
CA ARG A 588 0.78 25.74 5.50
C ARG A 588 -0.39 26.70 5.52
N PHE A 589 -1.10 26.79 4.38
CA PHE A 589 -2.24 27.69 4.19
C PHE A 589 -3.39 26.98 3.49
N GLY A 590 -4.61 27.46 3.71
CA GLY A 590 -5.82 26.92 3.10
C GLY A 590 -6.26 25.62 3.76
N SER A 591 -6.93 25.68 4.90
CA SER A 591 -7.52 24.48 5.54
C SER A 591 -8.74 24.00 4.75
N GLU A 592 -8.82 22.70 4.45
CA GLU A 592 -10.00 22.06 3.87
C GLU A 592 -11.09 21.77 4.94
N ALA A 593 -10.84 22.14 6.20
CA ALA A 593 -11.78 21.94 7.30
C ALA A 593 -12.96 22.93 7.31
N ASP A 594 -12.86 24.05 6.59
CA ASP A 594 -13.97 25.00 6.45
C ASP A 594 -14.91 24.55 5.32
N SER A 595 -16.20 24.72 5.51
CA SER A 595 -17.30 24.27 4.66
C SER A 595 -17.30 24.77 3.20
N ALA A 596 -16.37 25.63 2.84
CA ALA A 596 -16.06 26.03 1.48
C ALA A 596 -14.65 25.53 1.12
N ARG A 597 -14.51 24.65 0.12
CA ARG A 597 -13.22 24.27 -0.44
C ARG A 597 -12.38 25.52 -0.70
N PRO A 598 -11.18 25.67 -0.10
CA PRO A 598 -10.37 26.87 -0.33
C PRO A 598 -9.97 26.92 -1.80
N ARG A 599 -9.99 28.12 -2.39
CA ARG A 599 -9.50 28.29 -3.76
C ARG A 599 -8.02 27.91 -3.89
N PHE A 600 -7.25 28.15 -2.85
CA PHE A 600 -5.83 27.82 -2.77
C PHE A 600 -5.56 27.15 -1.43
N SER A 601 -4.86 26.01 -1.48
CA SER A 601 -4.29 25.34 -0.32
C SER A 601 -2.86 24.89 -0.66
N GLY A 602 -2.00 24.81 0.34
CA GLY A 602 -0.63 24.34 0.11
C GLY A 602 0.31 24.61 1.26
N GLY A 603 1.60 24.42 1.00
CA GLY A 603 2.63 24.65 1.99
C GLY A 603 4.02 24.86 1.40
N ILE A 604 4.88 25.44 2.20
CA ILE A 604 6.31 25.60 1.94
C ILE A 604 7.03 25.08 3.17
N THR A 605 7.98 24.18 2.98
CA THR A 605 8.81 23.63 4.06
C THR A 605 10.28 23.67 3.68
N ALA A 606 11.12 24.18 4.56
CA ALA A 606 12.56 24.08 4.46
C ALA A 606 13.07 23.14 5.54
N PHE A 607 14.09 22.34 5.23
CA PHE A 607 14.65 21.36 6.15
C PHE A 607 16.16 21.29 6.08
N TYR A 608 16.77 20.88 7.19
CA TYR A 608 18.20 20.64 7.32
C TYR A 608 18.41 19.39 8.18
N SER A 609 19.10 18.40 7.61
CA SER A 609 19.40 17.12 8.25
C SER A 609 20.89 16.89 8.34
N ILE A 610 21.32 16.40 9.51
CA ILE A 610 22.68 15.91 9.76
C ILE A 610 22.58 14.41 9.98
N TRP A 611 23.31 13.64 9.18
CA TRP A 611 23.33 12.18 9.23
C TRP A 611 24.73 11.69 9.59
N THR A 612 24.88 10.92 10.64
CA THR A 612 26.17 10.49 11.19
C THR A 612 26.33 8.98 11.07
N SER A 613 27.58 8.55 10.78
CA SER A 613 27.95 7.14 10.62
C SER A 613 27.08 6.42 9.58
N ILE A 614 26.83 7.07 8.44
CA ILE A 614 25.93 6.57 7.38
C ILE A 614 26.27 5.13 7.02
N GLN A 615 25.32 4.22 7.18
CA GLN A 615 25.43 2.85 6.67
C GLN A 615 25.11 2.87 5.17
N ALA A 616 25.99 2.34 4.35
CA ALA A 616 25.80 2.25 2.91
C ALA A 616 26.08 0.83 2.41
N ASP A 617 25.23 0.36 1.48
CA ASP A 617 25.50 -0.83 0.71
C ASP A 617 26.32 -0.41 -0.52
N LEU A 618 27.49 -0.97 -0.69
CA LEU A 618 28.49 -0.64 -1.70
C LEU A 618 28.77 -1.84 -2.59
N ILE A 619 29.43 -1.59 -3.73
CA ILE A 619 29.93 -2.64 -4.63
C ILE A 619 31.44 -2.50 -4.75
N GLY A 620 32.14 -3.61 -4.54
CA GLY A 620 33.56 -3.71 -4.80
C GLY A 620 33.90 -3.62 -6.29
N SER A 621 35.16 -3.37 -6.60
CA SER A 621 35.65 -3.40 -7.98
C SER A 621 35.48 -4.77 -8.65
N ASP A 622 35.32 -5.82 -7.89
CA ASP A 622 35.02 -7.19 -8.29
C ASP A 622 33.53 -7.47 -8.53
N GLY A 623 32.65 -6.51 -8.26
CA GLY A 623 31.20 -6.64 -8.39
C GLY A 623 30.50 -7.23 -7.18
N LEU A 624 31.20 -7.60 -6.12
CA LEU A 624 30.59 -8.15 -4.91
C LEU A 624 30.00 -7.04 -4.03
N PRO A 625 28.72 -7.16 -3.61
CA PRO A 625 28.11 -6.19 -2.71
C PRO A 625 28.61 -6.41 -1.26
N PHE A 626 28.91 -5.29 -0.59
CA PHE A 626 29.29 -5.24 0.81
C PHE A 626 28.66 -4.04 1.51
N THR A 627 28.71 -3.97 2.83
CA THR A 627 28.14 -2.87 3.62
C THR A 627 29.16 -2.27 4.56
N GLU A 628 29.21 -0.95 4.58
CA GLU A 628 30.17 -0.19 5.42
C GLU A 628 29.53 1.12 5.90
N ASN A 629 30.12 1.71 6.97
CA ASN A 629 29.84 3.09 7.33
C ASN A 629 30.71 4.01 6.48
N ILE A 630 30.09 4.97 5.77
CA ILE A 630 30.83 5.84 4.83
C ILE A 630 31.18 7.22 5.40
N GLY A 631 30.76 7.54 6.61
CA GLY A 631 31.08 8.81 7.24
C GLY A 631 29.83 9.60 7.66
N ARG A 632 29.91 10.92 7.60
CA ARG A 632 28.85 11.87 7.94
C ARG A 632 28.31 12.53 6.66
N GLY A 633 27.03 12.82 6.60
CA GLY A 633 26.41 13.56 5.51
C GLY A 633 25.48 14.65 5.99
N THR A 634 25.25 15.61 5.09
CA THR A 634 24.24 16.65 5.27
C THR A 634 23.26 16.58 4.12
N VAL A 635 21.97 16.77 4.41
CA VAL A 635 20.92 16.91 3.41
C VAL A 635 20.04 18.08 3.80
N TYR A 636 19.87 19.03 2.90
CA TYR A 636 19.00 20.17 3.13
C TYR A 636 18.26 20.56 1.85
N GLY A 637 17.13 21.20 2.02
CA GLY A 637 16.31 21.56 0.88
C GLY A 637 15.05 22.34 1.24
N ALA A 638 14.28 22.60 0.21
CA ALA A 638 12.98 23.22 0.34
C ALA A 638 11.98 22.53 -0.58
N GLU A 639 10.74 22.50 -0.12
CA GLU A 639 9.60 21.92 -0.81
C GLU A 639 8.47 22.94 -0.87
N ILE A 640 7.77 22.95 -2.00
CA ILE A 640 6.57 23.76 -2.21
C ILE A 640 5.52 22.82 -2.77
N ASN A 641 4.36 22.80 -2.17
CA ASN A 641 3.20 22.11 -2.70
C ASN A 641 1.98 23.03 -2.69
N GLY A 642 1.06 22.82 -3.61
CA GLY A 642 -0.15 23.62 -3.66
C GLY A 642 -1.20 23.04 -4.58
N ARG A 643 -2.46 23.32 -4.22
CA ARG A 643 -3.64 23.02 -5.00
C ARG A 643 -4.43 24.29 -5.25
N TRP A 644 -4.86 24.45 -6.49
CA TRP A 644 -5.66 25.57 -6.95
C TRP A 644 -6.96 25.06 -7.58
N HIS A 645 -8.08 25.30 -6.92
CA HIS A 645 -9.41 25.07 -7.47
C HIS A 645 -9.82 26.27 -8.33
N VAL A 646 -9.76 26.10 -9.67
CA VAL A 646 -10.17 27.13 -10.64
C VAL A 646 -11.69 27.21 -10.69
N THR A 647 -12.34 26.03 -10.68
CA THR A 647 -13.79 25.86 -10.58
C THR A 647 -14.08 24.68 -9.64
N ASP A 648 -15.36 24.39 -9.38
CA ASP A 648 -15.76 23.19 -8.62
C ASP A 648 -15.36 21.87 -9.30
N HIS A 649 -15.06 21.93 -10.61
CA HIS A 649 -14.74 20.77 -11.45
C HIS A 649 -13.28 20.71 -11.89
N LEU A 650 -12.57 21.83 -11.94
CA LEU A 650 -11.19 21.93 -12.44
C LEU A 650 -10.26 22.37 -11.32
N PHE A 651 -9.22 21.59 -11.08
CA PHE A 651 -8.15 21.99 -10.18
C PHE A 651 -6.78 21.64 -10.73
N PHE A 652 -5.80 22.39 -10.31
CA PHE A 652 -4.38 22.13 -10.51
C PHE A 652 -3.75 21.76 -9.17
N ASP A 653 -2.89 20.77 -9.22
CA ASP A 653 -2.10 20.31 -8.06
C ASP A 653 -0.63 20.26 -8.46
N GLY A 654 0.23 20.92 -7.71
CA GLY A 654 1.65 21.00 -8.00
C GLY A 654 2.51 20.79 -6.78
N ALA A 655 3.67 20.17 -6.97
CA ALA A 655 4.71 20.07 -5.96
C ALA A 655 6.09 20.18 -6.63
N LEU A 656 7.00 20.92 -6.00
CA LEU A 656 8.38 21.12 -6.41
C LEU A 656 9.29 20.95 -5.22
N PHE A 657 10.50 20.44 -5.44
CA PHE A 657 11.54 20.43 -4.42
C PHE A 657 12.90 20.81 -4.99
N ILE A 658 13.74 21.31 -4.12
CA ILE A 658 15.16 21.56 -4.34
C ILE A 658 15.91 20.92 -3.18
N ASN A 659 16.83 20.00 -3.48
CA ASN A 659 17.66 19.32 -2.50
C ASN A 659 19.15 19.55 -2.77
N ARG A 660 19.91 19.55 -1.70
CA ARG A 660 21.37 19.46 -1.70
C ARG A 660 21.77 18.40 -0.68
N SER A 661 22.71 17.55 -1.05
CA SER A 661 23.34 16.60 -0.15
C SER A 661 24.84 16.61 -0.34
N ALA A 662 25.57 16.33 0.70
CA ALA A 662 27.02 16.14 0.64
C ALA A 662 27.43 15.09 1.68
N LEU A 663 28.32 14.18 1.30
CA LEU A 663 29.08 13.40 2.25
C LEU A 663 30.17 14.31 2.83
N THR A 664 30.28 14.40 4.12
CA THR A 664 31.26 15.19 4.84
C THR A 664 31.96 14.32 5.85
N ASN A 665 33.25 14.51 6.04
CA ASN A 665 34.08 13.66 6.89
C ASN A 665 33.90 12.16 6.54
N PRO A 666 34.26 11.73 5.29
CA PRO A 666 34.26 10.33 4.92
C PRO A 666 35.20 9.53 5.84
N VAL A 667 34.96 8.23 5.96
CA VAL A 667 35.89 7.34 6.67
C VAL A 667 37.19 7.16 5.90
N GLU A 668 38.25 6.70 6.57
CA GLU A 668 39.54 6.40 5.95
C GLU A 668 39.36 5.43 4.77
N GLY A 669 40.01 5.75 3.64
CA GLY A 669 39.85 5.01 2.38
C GLY A 669 38.75 5.49 1.46
N LEU A 670 37.92 6.44 1.88
CA LEU A 670 36.85 7.03 1.09
C LEU A 670 36.99 8.55 0.93
N GLU A 671 38.20 9.10 1.07
CA GLU A 671 38.50 10.54 1.01
C GLU A 671 38.05 11.19 -0.31
N GLU A 672 38.09 10.45 -1.40
CA GLU A 672 37.61 10.90 -2.72
C GLU A 672 36.09 11.18 -2.75
N ALA A 673 35.34 10.68 -1.78
CA ALA A 673 33.91 10.90 -1.66
C ALA A 673 33.56 12.19 -0.88
N ASP A 674 34.56 12.93 -0.34
CA ASP A 674 34.30 14.17 0.39
C ASP A 674 33.61 15.21 -0.50
N GLU A 675 32.60 15.88 0.07
CA GLU A 675 31.73 16.86 -0.60
C GLU A 675 30.91 16.29 -1.79
N ARG A 676 30.97 14.99 -2.11
CA ARG A 676 30.12 14.38 -3.14
C ARG A 676 28.67 14.24 -2.66
N PRO A 677 27.70 14.37 -3.58
CA PRO A 677 26.29 14.16 -3.25
C PRO A 677 26.04 12.71 -2.82
N LEU A 678 25.10 12.52 -1.88
CA LEU A 678 24.60 11.19 -1.51
C LEU A 678 23.90 10.50 -2.70
N PRO A 679 23.88 9.15 -2.76
CA PRO A 679 23.32 8.41 -3.89
C PRO A 679 21.81 8.67 -4.04
N ASN A 680 21.31 8.66 -5.28
CA ASN A 680 19.89 8.81 -5.63
C ASN A 680 19.20 10.07 -5.09
N VAL A 681 19.97 11.14 -4.80
CA VAL A 681 19.43 12.42 -4.38
C VAL A 681 19.36 13.36 -5.58
N ALA A 682 18.17 13.43 -6.21
CA ALA A 682 17.95 14.43 -7.27
C ALA A 682 18.03 15.84 -6.69
N ARG A 683 18.76 16.74 -7.38
CA ARG A 683 18.90 18.14 -6.95
C ARG A 683 17.61 18.92 -7.03
N THR A 684 16.76 18.58 -7.99
CA THR A 684 15.46 19.20 -8.22
C THR A 684 14.48 18.17 -8.74
N GLY A 685 13.23 18.39 -8.49
CA GLY A 685 12.16 17.56 -9.06
C GLY A 685 10.83 18.22 -8.83
N GLY A 686 9.82 17.72 -9.53
CA GLY A 686 8.49 18.26 -9.39
C GLY A 686 7.44 17.45 -10.10
N ARG A 687 6.21 17.79 -9.78
CA ARG A 687 5.01 17.24 -10.38
C ARG A 687 3.99 18.36 -10.55
N PHE A 688 3.31 18.33 -11.67
CA PHE A 688 2.16 19.17 -11.94
C PHE A 688 1.03 18.32 -12.51
N THR A 689 -0.15 18.40 -11.91
CA THR A 689 -1.36 17.67 -12.33
C THR A 689 -2.47 18.67 -12.62
N ALA A 690 -3.07 18.56 -13.79
CA ALA A 690 -4.35 19.19 -14.11
C ALA A 690 -5.44 18.13 -14.03
N ALA A 691 -6.46 18.35 -13.23
CA ALA A 691 -7.52 17.40 -13.03
C ALA A 691 -8.91 18.06 -13.18
N TRP A 692 -9.78 17.34 -13.90
CA TRP A 692 -11.16 17.74 -14.12
C TRP A 692 -12.10 16.60 -13.70
N GLU A 693 -13.08 16.93 -12.86
CA GLU A 693 -14.07 15.97 -12.37
C GLU A 693 -15.45 16.59 -12.45
N SER A 694 -16.38 15.95 -13.14
CA SER A 694 -17.74 16.45 -13.29
C SER A 694 -18.77 15.33 -13.38
N PRO A 695 -19.91 15.47 -12.73
CA PRO A 695 -21.07 14.64 -13.04
C PRO A 695 -21.55 14.97 -14.47
N LEU A 696 -21.65 13.94 -15.31
CA LEU A 696 -22.29 14.05 -16.63
C LEU A 696 -23.80 13.90 -16.53
N SER A 697 -24.25 13.18 -15.51
CA SER A 697 -25.66 13.02 -15.14
C SER A 697 -25.75 12.57 -13.67
N ASP A 698 -26.97 12.42 -13.13
CA ASP A 698 -27.21 11.90 -11.76
C ASP A 698 -26.61 10.50 -11.53
N ARG A 699 -26.23 9.79 -12.59
CA ARG A 699 -25.74 8.39 -12.52
C ARG A 699 -24.33 8.21 -13.08
N LEU A 700 -23.77 9.20 -13.70
CA LEU A 700 -22.51 9.08 -14.44
C LEU A 700 -21.59 10.25 -14.13
N SER A 701 -20.36 9.95 -13.77
CA SER A 701 -19.29 10.92 -13.53
C SER A 701 -18.10 10.65 -14.45
N LEU A 702 -17.45 11.71 -14.91
CA LEU A 702 -16.22 11.66 -15.68
C LEU A 702 -15.11 12.37 -14.91
N LYS A 703 -13.97 11.68 -14.80
CA LYS A 703 -12.73 12.22 -14.24
C LYS A 703 -11.65 12.16 -15.31
N LEU A 704 -10.92 13.25 -15.48
CA LEU A 704 -9.78 13.34 -16.37
C LEU A 704 -8.62 13.92 -15.60
N ASP A 705 -7.44 13.37 -15.73
CA ASP A 705 -6.23 13.99 -15.22
C ASP A 705 -5.03 13.81 -16.15
N GLY A 706 -4.19 14.83 -16.19
CA GLY A 706 -2.92 14.83 -16.86
C GLY A 706 -1.84 15.25 -15.88
N THR A 707 -0.77 14.46 -15.78
CA THR A 707 0.32 14.68 -14.84
C THR A 707 1.65 14.77 -15.59
N VAL A 708 2.38 15.88 -15.39
CA VAL A 708 3.78 16.02 -15.78
C VAL A 708 4.64 15.78 -14.55
N ARG A 709 5.66 14.94 -14.67
CA ARG A 709 6.66 14.67 -13.65
C ARG A 709 8.05 15.03 -14.18
N LEU A 710 8.79 15.80 -13.38
CA LEU A 710 10.16 16.19 -13.64
C LEU A 710 11.06 15.56 -12.59
N ILE A 711 12.13 14.88 -13.01
CA ILE A 711 13.15 14.32 -12.14
C ILE A 711 14.48 14.87 -12.62
N GLY A 712 15.20 15.61 -11.77
CA GLY A 712 16.52 16.14 -12.06
C GLY A 712 17.61 15.07 -11.97
N ALA A 713 18.83 15.46 -12.37
CA ALA A 713 19.99 14.61 -12.28
C ALA A 713 20.33 14.23 -10.84
N SER A 714 20.81 13.00 -10.67
CA SER A 714 21.37 12.46 -9.43
C SER A 714 22.57 11.56 -9.74
N SER A 715 23.34 11.20 -8.70
CA SER A 715 24.44 10.25 -8.81
C SER A 715 24.00 8.87 -8.31
N LEU A 716 24.53 7.82 -8.92
CA LEU A 716 24.29 6.45 -8.50
C LEU A 716 24.97 6.15 -7.15
N GLY A 717 26.14 6.68 -6.91
CA GLY A 717 26.90 6.49 -5.67
C GLY A 717 27.89 7.59 -5.41
N THR A 718 28.56 7.52 -4.28
CA THR A 718 29.59 8.46 -3.81
C THR A 718 31.01 7.99 -4.15
N THR A 719 31.19 6.71 -4.45
CA THR A 719 32.51 6.07 -4.69
C THR A 719 32.51 5.34 -6.03
N ALA A 720 33.69 5.15 -6.62
CA ALA A 720 33.83 4.27 -7.78
C ALA A 720 33.48 2.81 -7.41
N PRO A 721 32.88 2.03 -8.31
CA PRO A 721 32.53 2.35 -9.70
C PRO A 721 31.16 3.05 -9.87
N LEU A 722 30.50 3.47 -8.78
CA LEU A 722 29.13 3.99 -8.77
C LEU A 722 29.02 5.51 -8.98
N ILE A 723 30.13 6.20 -9.32
CA ILE A 723 30.11 7.64 -9.65
C ILE A 723 29.60 7.82 -11.08
N LEU A 724 28.31 7.55 -11.26
CA LEU A 724 27.61 7.64 -12.54
C LEU A 724 26.41 8.58 -12.38
N GLU A 725 26.27 9.53 -13.29
CA GLU A 725 25.10 10.42 -13.31
C GLU A 725 23.93 9.76 -14.04
N HIS A 726 22.73 9.96 -13.50
CA HIS A 726 21.48 9.49 -14.08
C HIS A 726 20.34 10.46 -13.76
N GLY A 727 19.18 10.27 -14.36
CA GLY A 727 17.99 11.11 -14.14
C GLY A 727 17.75 12.05 -15.31
N GLU A 728 17.31 13.30 -15.05
CA GLU A 728 16.83 14.28 -16.04
C GLU A 728 15.76 13.69 -16.96
N THR A 729 14.64 13.31 -16.35
CA THR A 729 13.51 12.77 -17.08
C THR A 729 12.28 13.65 -16.93
N THR A 730 11.53 13.79 -18.05
CA THR A 730 10.21 14.40 -18.07
C THR A 730 9.21 13.36 -18.52
N GLN A 731 8.29 12.96 -17.65
CA GLN A 731 7.23 12.02 -17.95
C GLN A 731 5.89 12.74 -18.01
N LEU A 732 5.04 12.33 -18.95
CA LEU A 732 3.66 12.76 -19.07
C LEU A 732 2.75 11.55 -18.97
N ASP A 733 1.83 11.58 -18.03
CA ASP A 733 0.82 10.55 -17.81
C ASP A 733 -0.57 11.17 -17.98
N PHE A 734 -1.52 10.35 -18.39
CA PHE A 734 -2.92 10.73 -18.56
C PHE A 734 -3.82 9.61 -18.03
N SER A 735 -4.91 9.98 -17.37
CA SER A 735 -5.95 9.06 -16.93
C SER A 735 -7.34 9.63 -17.23
N ALA A 736 -8.25 8.76 -17.64
CA ALA A 736 -9.64 9.05 -17.84
C ALA A 736 -10.49 7.93 -17.19
N SER A 737 -11.46 8.31 -16.36
CA SER A 737 -12.35 7.39 -15.69
C SER A 737 -13.80 7.80 -15.86
N LEU A 738 -14.58 6.94 -16.49
CA LEU A 738 -16.04 7.06 -16.60
C LEU A 738 -16.66 6.09 -15.60
N ALA A 739 -17.33 6.63 -14.58
CA ALA A 739 -17.87 5.84 -13.48
C ALA A 739 -19.36 6.03 -13.29
N ALA A 740 -20.07 4.94 -13.05
CA ALA A 740 -21.43 4.88 -12.55
C ALA A 740 -21.43 4.24 -11.14
N ARG A 741 -22.63 4.06 -10.57
CA ARG A 741 -22.75 3.48 -9.22
C ARG A 741 -22.09 2.10 -9.11
N ASP A 742 -22.28 1.24 -10.09
CA ASP A 742 -21.94 -0.19 -10.02
C ASP A 742 -20.83 -0.59 -11.01
N TRP A 743 -20.29 0.36 -11.79
CA TRP A 743 -19.17 0.11 -12.69
C TRP A 743 -18.33 1.34 -12.96
N ALA A 744 -17.07 1.11 -13.32
CA ALA A 744 -16.18 2.16 -13.81
C ALA A 744 -15.32 1.61 -14.97
N LEU A 745 -15.19 2.41 -16.01
CA LEU A 745 -14.29 2.17 -17.14
C LEU A 745 -13.15 3.17 -17.05
N THR A 746 -11.90 2.68 -16.98
CA THR A 746 -10.71 3.52 -16.90
C THR A 746 -9.81 3.33 -18.13
N LEU A 747 -9.21 4.42 -18.58
CA LEU A 747 -8.15 4.47 -19.57
C LEU A 747 -6.96 5.17 -18.93
N ASP A 748 -5.87 4.46 -18.73
CA ASP A 748 -4.62 4.99 -18.21
C ASP A 748 -3.56 4.97 -19.31
N ALA A 749 -2.82 6.06 -19.48
CA ALA A 749 -1.69 6.15 -20.40
C ALA A 749 -0.48 6.72 -19.69
N THR A 750 0.54 5.91 -19.49
CA THR A 750 1.78 6.29 -18.81
C THR A 750 2.91 6.47 -19.82
N ASN A 751 3.82 7.39 -19.50
CA ASN A 751 4.93 7.77 -20.36
C ASN A 751 4.48 8.12 -21.81
N LEU A 752 3.48 8.99 -21.94
CA LEU A 752 2.89 9.37 -23.24
C LEU A 752 3.92 9.88 -24.25
N LEU A 753 4.94 10.56 -23.78
CA LEU A 753 6.05 11.07 -24.61
C LEU A 753 7.00 9.96 -25.07
N ASN A 754 6.84 8.73 -24.54
CA ASN A 754 7.71 7.60 -24.79
C ASN A 754 9.20 7.90 -24.55
N VAL A 755 9.49 8.60 -23.45
CA VAL A 755 10.84 8.93 -23.03
C VAL A 755 11.57 7.66 -22.62
N SER A 756 12.81 7.49 -23.08
CA SER A 756 13.68 6.37 -22.74
C SER A 756 14.77 6.72 -21.73
N GLY A 757 14.53 7.73 -20.89
CA GLY A 757 15.51 8.23 -19.93
C GLY A 757 16.02 7.15 -18.98
N ASN A 758 17.24 7.35 -18.47
CA ASN A 758 17.85 6.48 -17.49
C ASN A 758 17.35 6.87 -16.08
N SER A 759 16.51 6.03 -15.47
CA SER A 759 16.03 6.23 -14.09
C SER A 759 17.04 5.76 -13.03
N PHE A 760 17.97 4.90 -13.43
CA PHE A 760 18.98 4.31 -12.58
C PHE A 760 19.97 3.53 -13.44
N SER A 761 21.26 3.53 -13.13
CA SER A 761 22.28 2.91 -14.00
C SER A 761 22.85 1.59 -13.46
N TYR A 762 22.19 0.98 -12.48
CA TYR A 762 22.61 -0.30 -11.89
C TYR A 762 21.64 -1.42 -12.28
N GLY A 763 22.16 -2.50 -12.80
CA GLY A 763 21.38 -3.69 -13.16
C GLY A 763 22.09 -4.99 -12.72
N ASN A 764 23.28 -5.21 -13.24
CA ASN A 764 24.13 -6.33 -12.85
C ASN A 764 25.39 -5.80 -12.13
N PRO A 765 25.67 -6.21 -10.87
CA PRO A 765 26.80 -5.72 -10.08
C PRO A 765 28.16 -6.05 -10.70
N PHE A 766 28.27 -7.17 -11.40
CA PHE A 766 29.53 -7.66 -11.97
C PHE A 766 29.98 -6.90 -13.22
N THR A 767 29.09 -6.16 -13.87
CA THR A 767 29.39 -5.37 -15.07
C THR A 767 29.15 -3.87 -14.88
N VAL A 768 28.75 -3.42 -13.70
CA VAL A 768 28.49 -2.00 -13.40
C VAL A 768 29.75 -1.14 -13.55
N ALA A 769 30.92 -1.68 -13.22
CA ALA A 769 32.22 -1.00 -13.36
C ALA A 769 32.56 -0.64 -14.81
N LEU A 770 31.92 -1.27 -15.81
CA LEU A 770 32.08 -0.91 -17.22
C LEU A 770 31.39 0.42 -17.57
N GLY A 771 30.56 0.98 -16.69
CA GLY A 771 29.90 2.26 -16.89
C GLY A 771 28.85 2.30 -18.01
N LYS A 772 28.39 1.13 -18.48
CA LYS A 772 27.51 1.01 -19.65
C LYS A 772 26.05 0.77 -19.35
N GLN A 773 25.73 0.42 -18.10
CA GLN A 773 24.38 0.06 -17.71
C GLN A 773 23.47 1.28 -17.55
N ILE A 774 22.25 1.13 -17.99
CA ILE A 774 21.12 2.06 -17.80
C ILE A 774 19.89 1.27 -17.37
N THR A 775 19.00 1.89 -16.61
CA THR A 775 17.64 1.37 -16.35
C THR A 775 16.65 2.22 -17.13
N PRO A 776 16.25 1.77 -18.34
CA PRO A 776 15.36 2.54 -19.18
C PRO A 776 13.96 2.57 -18.55
N LEU A 777 13.32 3.73 -18.64
CA LEU A 777 11.92 3.87 -18.29
C LEU A 777 11.08 2.91 -19.12
N ARG A 778 10.02 2.36 -18.49
CA ARG A 778 9.03 1.56 -19.21
C ARG A 778 8.47 2.38 -20.36
N PRO A 779 8.40 1.85 -21.61
CA PRO A 779 7.87 2.56 -22.76
C PRO A 779 6.41 2.96 -22.54
N ARG A 780 5.93 3.88 -23.40
CA ARG A 780 4.52 4.29 -23.37
C ARG A 780 3.61 3.08 -23.25
N THR A 781 2.79 3.08 -22.21
CA THR A 781 1.86 2.00 -21.91
C THR A 781 0.45 2.57 -21.84
N VAL A 782 -0.48 1.94 -22.52
CA VAL A 782 -1.91 2.24 -22.46
C VAL A 782 -2.63 1.05 -21.83
N ARG A 783 -3.42 1.32 -20.79
CA ARG A 783 -4.22 0.33 -20.09
C ARG A 783 -5.70 0.71 -20.16
N VAL A 784 -6.56 -0.26 -20.45
CA VAL A 784 -8.01 -0.13 -20.30
C VAL A 784 -8.46 -1.13 -19.24
N ALA A 785 -9.27 -0.69 -18.31
CA ALA A 785 -9.82 -1.56 -17.26
C ALA A 785 -11.30 -1.30 -17.01
N LEU A 786 -12.03 -2.36 -16.72
CA LEU A 786 -13.41 -2.36 -16.27
C LEU A 786 -13.45 -2.85 -14.83
N ARG A 787 -14.07 -2.05 -13.96
CA ARG A 787 -14.40 -2.43 -12.59
C ARG A 787 -15.91 -2.58 -12.48
N LEU A 788 -16.36 -3.65 -11.83
CA LEU A 788 -17.75 -3.92 -11.49
C LEU A 788 -17.88 -3.96 -9.96
N GLY A 789 -18.94 -3.35 -9.43
CA GLY A 789 -19.29 -3.36 -8.00
C GLY A 789 -20.69 -3.97 -7.79
N PHE A 790 -20.89 -4.68 -6.68
CA PHE A 790 -22.13 -5.35 -6.35
C PHE A 790 -22.52 -5.15 -4.87
#